data_daba0d445958a9aa1cf32ce1a7a00a96
#
_entry.id   daba0d445958a9aa1cf32ce1a7a00a96
#
_cell.length_a   1.000
_cell.length_b   1.000
_cell.length_c   1.000
_cell.angle_alpha   90.00
_cell.angle_beta   90.00
_cell.angle_gamma   90.00
#
_symmetry.space_group_name_H-M   'P 1'
#
loop_
_entity.id
_entity.type
_entity.pdbx_description
1 polymer ?
#
loop_
_entity_poly.entity_id
_entity_poly.type
_entity_poly.pdbx_seq_one_letter_code
_entity_poly.pdbx_strand_id
1 'polypeptide(L)'
;MPGMNEADTCRVFVTPALQTAGWGDPLWRIAEQHYFTDGQIVLVGDGHRRQKGKKADYILRYQESFPIAVVEAKDEDHDPGAGLQQAKDYALILGLFFAYSTNGHGIEEWDFTTNTQRSLDAYPSPEELWARLCAFKVLDAARLRNPLLTPYCAKGGKMPRYYQEVAINNTIEAILQGRNRILINLATGTGKTVIAFQLAWKLWQSRWNTAGADRVPRILFLADRNVLRDQAYNTFEPFENERDVIAEGKAPTNRSIYFGIYQAMYSGTDGNRLFQQYPKDFFDLIVIDECHRSGFGTWNAILKHFESAVQLGMTATPKRTENIDTYKYFGDSVFTYSLGQGIDDGFLATYKVHRSVTNFTRDGLLIQDATAQGAQLEVPPGENVDDRYDMPEFERKITMPDHVKKLCEHLNKLMHRFGRMEKTMVFCVNMDHALQVTQELNRLNADLNLPDYTVRIVSEEGATGKALLEKFQDTEKQVPVIATTVDLLTTGVDAPSVRNVVFMKPIASIVSFKQIVGRGSRLCADTDKFWFRVIDYTNASRLFDDWDRPSEPGEGGAQTDPPFTCIVGGTIKDEETGKPIEHARVYLQTSPNEIHDQFTGPNGQFFFSSVGKGKVVMVVTAADHRRVQMTLTTAPEAPITLDIALKPIKESQSKRVKITGLNVRMVDEVYEERDADGNLVTPEDYLKKVRQELLAACHSMVELQQAWVDKARRDELLSTLESRMVHLDILREILHRPDADAYDLLAHVAFGADLHSCEERANALFNLHKEFFETFDDEARGILLSLVEKYRYGGVIEVADPAVFTLAPFNSDVRHVAKPFGGIAELRAAMDELIRRIYMQEAA
;
A
#
# COMPACT_ATOMS: atom_id res chain seq x y z
N MET A 1 45.89 -7.54 18.81
CA MET A 1 45.09 -6.28 18.74
C MET A 1 43.67 -6.73 18.38
N PRO A 2 42.61 -6.15 18.86
CA PRO A 2 41.30 -6.47 18.31
C PRO A 2 41.37 -6.17 16.81
N GLY A 3 40.88 -7.08 15.98
CA GLY A 3 40.79 -6.88 14.52
C GLY A 3 40.00 -5.61 14.17
N MET A 4 40.23 -5.07 12.98
CA MET A 4 39.51 -3.88 12.53
C MET A 4 38.03 -4.23 12.34
N ASN A 5 37.14 -3.38 12.87
CA ASN A 5 35.72 -3.53 12.62
C ASN A 5 35.34 -3.14 11.17
N GLU A 6 34.13 -3.48 10.74
CA GLU A 6 33.60 -3.21 9.39
C GLU A 6 33.76 -1.73 8.98
N ALA A 7 33.52 -0.78 9.90
CA ALA A 7 33.64 0.65 9.60
C ALA A 7 35.12 1.08 9.39
N ASP A 8 36.05 0.48 10.13
CA ASP A 8 37.50 0.69 9.94
C ASP A 8 37.96 0.06 8.61
N THR A 9 37.48 -1.15 8.27
CA THR A 9 37.74 -1.81 6.98
C THR A 9 37.29 -0.92 5.83
N CYS A 10 36.06 -0.38 5.90
CA CYS A 10 35.52 0.54 4.91
C CYS A 10 36.45 1.75 4.70
N ARG A 11 36.83 2.41 5.78
CA ARG A 11 37.62 3.65 5.74
C ARG A 11 39.05 3.42 5.28
N VAL A 12 39.70 2.37 5.74
CA VAL A 12 41.15 2.13 5.55
C VAL A 12 41.44 1.45 4.21
N PHE A 13 40.59 0.52 3.80
CA PHE A 13 40.84 -0.31 2.61
C PHE A 13 39.85 -0.05 1.48
N VAL A 14 38.52 -0.09 1.74
CA VAL A 14 37.54 -0.09 0.67
C VAL A 14 37.43 1.25 -0.02
N THR A 15 37.25 2.35 0.72
CA THR A 15 37.16 3.70 0.12
C THR A 15 38.41 4.07 -0.69
N PRO A 16 39.66 3.84 -0.20
CA PRO A 16 40.86 4.11 -1.01
C PRO A 16 40.98 3.21 -2.25
N ALA A 17 40.57 1.94 -2.18
CA ALA A 17 40.58 1.04 -3.33
C ALA A 17 39.59 1.48 -4.42
N LEU A 18 38.36 1.89 -4.02
CA LEU A 18 37.36 2.46 -4.92
C LEU A 18 37.89 3.75 -5.57
N GLN A 19 38.53 4.63 -4.81
CA GLN A 19 39.11 5.87 -5.33
C GLN A 19 40.24 5.58 -6.32
N THR A 20 41.07 4.58 -6.06
CA THR A 20 42.15 4.14 -6.97
C THR A 20 41.57 3.62 -8.29
N ALA A 21 40.40 2.98 -8.27
CA ALA A 21 39.68 2.54 -9.48
C ALA A 21 38.97 3.67 -10.22
N GLY A 22 39.04 4.91 -9.72
CA GLY A 22 38.45 6.11 -10.35
C GLY A 22 37.08 6.52 -9.80
N TRP A 23 36.55 5.82 -8.78
CA TRP A 23 35.33 6.23 -8.07
C TRP A 23 35.65 7.40 -7.12
N GLY A 24 34.63 8.25 -6.83
CA GLY A 24 34.81 9.40 -5.92
C GLY A 24 35.22 10.71 -6.60
N ASP A 25 35.50 10.71 -7.88
CA ASP A 25 35.57 11.93 -8.71
C ASP A 25 34.18 12.63 -8.74
N PRO A 26 34.11 13.95 -8.92
CA PRO A 26 32.81 14.64 -9.01
C PRO A 26 31.82 14.07 -10.00
N LEU A 27 32.29 13.35 -11.03
CA LEU A 27 31.42 12.67 -12.01
C LEU A 27 31.00 11.25 -11.58
N TRP A 28 31.78 10.56 -10.71
CA TRP A 28 31.61 9.17 -10.33
C TRP A 28 31.45 9.06 -8.82
N ARG A 29 30.20 9.18 -8.33
CA ARG A 29 29.96 9.31 -6.89
C ARG A 29 29.95 7.98 -6.16
N ILE A 30 30.54 8.00 -4.98
CA ILE A 30 30.40 6.97 -3.95
C ILE A 30 29.36 7.48 -2.93
N ALA A 31 28.27 6.77 -2.75
CA ALA A 31 27.33 7.01 -1.65
C ALA A 31 27.64 6.00 -0.54
N GLU A 32 28.26 6.48 0.55
CA GLU A 32 28.64 5.66 1.70
C GLU A 32 27.49 5.51 2.68
N GLN A 33 27.36 4.34 3.31
CA GLN A 33 26.37 4.06 4.38
C GLN A 33 24.94 4.49 4.01
N HIS A 34 24.53 4.17 2.79
CA HIS A 34 23.32 4.70 2.16
C HIS A 34 22.07 3.90 2.57
N TYR A 35 21.18 4.55 3.34
CA TYR A 35 19.84 4.00 3.61
C TYR A 35 18.95 4.18 2.40
N PHE A 36 18.39 3.09 1.88
CA PHE A 36 17.49 3.15 0.73
C PHE A 36 16.03 2.79 1.10
N THR A 37 15.78 2.17 2.26
CA THR A 37 14.42 2.04 2.82
C THR A 37 14.32 2.78 4.16
N ASP A 38 13.09 3.14 4.53
CA ASP A 38 12.82 3.79 5.82
C ASP A 38 12.66 2.76 6.96
N GLY A 39 12.52 1.48 6.62
CA GLY A 39 12.22 0.40 7.54
C GLY A 39 10.73 0.23 7.81
N GLN A 40 10.31 -1.01 7.90
CA GLN A 40 8.92 -1.41 8.11
C GLN A 40 8.35 -0.80 9.40
N ILE A 41 7.09 -0.38 9.32
CA ILE A 41 6.33 0.08 10.49
C ILE A 41 5.55 -1.10 11.01
N VAL A 42 5.91 -1.53 12.22
CA VAL A 42 5.28 -2.64 12.94
C VAL A 42 4.34 -2.07 13.98
N LEU A 43 3.15 -2.63 14.07
CA LEU A 43 2.17 -2.27 15.07
C LEU A 43 2.56 -2.94 16.40
N VAL A 44 2.46 -2.17 17.50
CA VAL A 44 2.75 -2.65 18.86
C VAL A 44 1.62 -2.14 19.74
N GLY A 45 0.65 -3.00 20.02
CA GLY A 45 -0.57 -2.61 20.72
C GLY A 45 -1.30 -1.46 19.98
N ASP A 46 -1.60 -0.38 20.68
CA ASP A 46 -2.19 0.84 20.10
C ASP A 46 -1.16 1.79 19.47
N GLY A 47 0.12 1.48 19.60
CA GLY A 47 1.24 2.25 19.05
C GLY A 47 1.84 1.64 17.78
N HIS A 48 2.98 2.17 17.40
CA HIS A 48 3.77 1.66 16.29
C HIS A 48 5.27 1.82 16.58
N ARG A 49 6.09 0.97 15.96
CA ARG A 49 7.54 1.07 15.96
C ARG A 49 8.07 0.94 14.55
N ARG A 50 9.03 1.77 14.19
CA ARG A 50 9.71 1.65 12.90
C ARG A 50 10.95 0.77 13.05
N GLN A 51 11.07 -0.25 12.22
CA GLN A 51 12.27 -1.08 12.13
C GLN A 51 13.41 -0.31 11.47
N LYS A 52 14.64 -0.82 11.60
CA LYS A 52 15.79 -0.25 10.94
C LYS A 52 15.68 -0.46 9.41
N GLY A 53 15.84 0.61 8.66
CA GLY A 53 15.84 0.56 7.20
C GLY A 53 17.03 -0.24 6.65
N LYS A 54 16.88 -0.75 5.43
CA LYS A 54 17.97 -1.40 4.70
C LYS A 54 18.99 -0.36 4.31
N LYS A 55 20.26 -0.68 4.52
CA LYS A 55 21.40 0.20 4.33
C LYS A 55 22.49 -0.56 3.59
N ALA A 56 23.00 -0.01 2.49
CA ALA A 56 24.17 -0.50 1.80
C ALA A 56 25.42 0.25 2.28
N ASP A 57 26.55 -0.45 2.38
CA ASP A 57 27.81 0.20 2.75
C ASP A 57 28.25 1.19 1.69
N TYR A 58 28.17 0.79 0.41
CA TYR A 58 28.41 1.69 -0.71
C TYR A 58 27.45 1.45 -1.86
N ILE A 59 26.97 2.55 -2.47
CA ILE A 59 26.35 2.54 -3.79
C ILE A 59 27.24 3.35 -4.72
N LEU A 60 27.70 2.71 -5.79
CA LEU A 60 28.52 3.35 -6.82
C LEU A 60 27.60 3.93 -7.89
N ARG A 61 27.76 5.22 -8.17
CA ARG A 61 26.96 5.93 -9.16
C ARG A 61 27.78 6.36 -10.36
N TYR A 62 27.36 5.90 -11.53
CA TYR A 62 27.87 6.39 -12.80
C TYR A 62 27.19 7.72 -13.12
N GLN A 63 27.89 8.82 -12.95
CA GLN A 63 27.34 10.15 -12.77
C GLN A 63 26.42 10.26 -11.55
N GLU A 64 25.92 11.45 -11.26
CA GLU A 64 25.17 11.74 -10.02
C GLU A 64 23.86 10.96 -9.90
N SER A 65 23.22 10.68 -11.03
CA SER A 65 21.83 10.21 -11.08
C SER A 65 21.66 8.74 -11.46
N PHE A 66 22.74 7.99 -11.73
CA PHE A 66 22.63 6.63 -12.22
C PHE A 66 23.41 5.66 -11.31
N PRO A 67 22.74 4.94 -10.39
CA PRO A 67 23.38 3.90 -9.60
C PRO A 67 23.69 2.70 -10.50
N ILE A 68 24.91 2.12 -10.36
CA ILE A 68 25.37 1.03 -11.23
C ILE A 68 25.81 -0.21 -10.46
N ALA A 69 26.32 -0.05 -9.25
CA ALA A 69 26.81 -1.14 -8.43
C ALA A 69 26.58 -0.92 -6.93
N VAL A 70 26.58 -2.01 -6.16
CA VAL A 70 26.57 -2.00 -4.71
C VAL A 70 27.78 -2.75 -4.18
N VAL A 71 28.34 -2.28 -3.05
CA VAL A 71 29.47 -2.93 -2.36
C VAL A 71 29.07 -3.13 -0.90
N GLU A 72 29.22 -4.35 -0.41
CA GLU A 72 29.08 -4.72 1.01
C GLU A 72 30.46 -5.09 1.58
N ALA A 73 30.79 -4.48 2.70
CA ALA A 73 32.04 -4.71 3.40
C ALA A 73 31.79 -5.63 4.61
N LYS A 74 32.82 -6.40 4.97
CA LYS A 74 32.90 -7.14 6.22
C LYS A 74 34.21 -6.81 6.92
N ASP A 75 34.33 -7.11 8.18
CA ASP A 75 35.61 -6.95 8.88
C ASP A 75 36.70 -7.87 8.29
N GLU A 76 37.93 -7.57 8.60
CA GLU A 76 39.12 -8.26 8.01
C GLU A 76 39.20 -9.74 8.35
N ASP A 77 38.53 -10.20 9.41
CA ASP A 77 38.55 -11.60 9.87
C ASP A 77 37.54 -12.48 9.08
N HIS A 78 36.66 -11.90 8.27
CA HIS A 78 35.73 -12.64 7.45
C HIS A 78 36.28 -12.97 6.05
N ASP A 79 35.70 -13.98 5.41
CA ASP A 79 35.93 -14.27 4.00
C ASP A 79 35.47 -13.10 3.11
N PRO A 80 36.24 -12.70 2.06
CA PRO A 80 35.81 -11.64 1.15
C PRO A 80 34.41 -11.81 0.55
N GLY A 81 33.97 -13.06 0.38
CA GLY A 81 32.65 -13.41 -0.14
C GLY A 81 31.51 -13.38 0.90
N ALA A 82 31.83 -13.20 2.20
CA ALA A 82 30.82 -13.31 3.27
C ALA A 82 29.62 -12.36 3.11
N GLY A 83 29.83 -11.16 2.53
CA GLY A 83 28.77 -10.19 2.24
C GLY A 83 28.11 -10.34 0.86
N LEU A 84 28.56 -11.27 0.01
CA LEU A 84 28.15 -11.31 -1.39
C LEU A 84 26.65 -11.59 -1.59
N GLN A 85 26.05 -12.46 -0.76
CA GLN A 85 24.61 -12.71 -0.86
C GLN A 85 23.81 -11.45 -0.49
N GLN A 86 24.20 -10.72 0.54
CA GLN A 86 23.58 -9.44 0.92
C GLN A 86 23.74 -8.40 -0.20
N ALA A 87 24.92 -8.29 -0.80
CA ALA A 87 25.14 -7.41 -1.95
C ALA A 87 24.27 -7.77 -3.15
N LYS A 88 24.10 -9.08 -3.44
CA LYS A 88 23.19 -9.56 -4.50
C LYS A 88 21.74 -9.18 -4.23
N ASP A 89 21.25 -9.40 -3.01
CA ASP A 89 19.89 -9.06 -2.61
C ASP A 89 19.64 -7.54 -2.74
N TYR A 90 20.59 -6.73 -2.33
CA TYR A 90 20.51 -5.27 -2.48
C TYR A 90 20.58 -4.83 -3.95
N ALA A 91 21.43 -5.46 -4.75
CA ALA A 91 21.47 -5.19 -6.19
C ALA A 91 20.13 -5.49 -6.87
N LEU A 92 19.48 -6.61 -6.53
CA LEU A 92 18.15 -6.94 -7.05
C LEU A 92 17.09 -5.92 -6.64
N ILE A 93 17.08 -5.48 -5.38
CA ILE A 93 16.14 -4.45 -4.89
C ILE A 93 16.36 -3.12 -5.60
N LEU A 94 17.63 -2.72 -5.76
CA LEU A 94 18.02 -1.44 -6.36
C LEU A 94 18.08 -1.48 -7.91
N GLY A 95 17.81 -2.63 -8.52
CA GLY A 95 17.87 -2.81 -9.97
C GLY A 95 19.28 -2.68 -10.55
N LEU A 96 20.32 -3.05 -9.78
CA LEU A 96 21.73 -2.97 -10.17
C LEU A 96 22.23 -4.28 -10.77
N PHE A 97 23.25 -4.20 -11.60
CA PHE A 97 23.78 -5.35 -12.32
C PHE A 97 25.12 -5.85 -11.79
N PHE A 98 25.74 -5.10 -10.89
CA PHE A 98 27.03 -5.46 -10.30
C PHE A 98 26.94 -5.38 -8.78
N ALA A 99 27.33 -6.49 -8.12
CA ALA A 99 27.35 -6.60 -6.67
C ALA A 99 28.73 -7.05 -6.21
N TYR A 100 29.27 -6.37 -5.21
CA TYR A 100 30.59 -6.63 -4.68
C TYR A 100 30.51 -6.94 -3.19
N SER A 101 31.37 -7.87 -2.76
CA SER A 101 31.68 -8.10 -1.34
C SER A 101 33.16 -8.02 -1.11
N THR A 102 33.58 -7.53 0.06
CA THR A 102 34.99 -7.38 0.41
C THR A 102 35.18 -7.42 1.92
N ASN A 103 36.39 -7.92 2.35
CA ASN A 103 36.89 -7.76 3.70
C ASN A 103 38.04 -6.76 3.79
N GLY A 104 38.24 -5.94 2.75
CA GLY A 104 39.36 -5.01 2.62
C GLY A 104 40.63 -5.58 1.96
N HIS A 105 40.79 -6.89 1.89
CA HIS A 105 41.97 -7.58 1.31
C HIS A 105 41.65 -8.35 0.03
N GLY A 106 40.41 -8.86 -0.09
CA GLY A 106 39.89 -9.53 -1.27
C GLY A 106 38.59 -8.91 -1.74
N ILE A 107 38.28 -9.04 -3.04
CA ILE A 107 37.09 -8.53 -3.66
C ILE A 107 36.38 -9.64 -4.42
N GLU A 108 35.14 -9.94 -4.09
CA GLU A 108 34.28 -10.85 -4.82
C GLU A 108 33.22 -10.05 -5.60
N GLU A 109 33.15 -10.28 -6.90
CA GLU A 109 32.12 -9.71 -7.78
C GLU A 109 31.07 -10.75 -8.13
N TRP A 110 29.79 -10.35 -8.10
CA TRP A 110 28.71 -11.01 -8.81
C TRP A 110 28.25 -10.11 -9.95
N ASP A 111 28.38 -10.62 -11.17
CA ASP A 111 27.95 -9.94 -12.41
C ASP A 111 26.66 -10.55 -12.92
N PHE A 112 25.54 -9.83 -12.74
CA PHE A 112 24.23 -10.25 -13.23
C PHE A 112 24.11 -10.23 -14.78
N THR A 113 25.00 -9.52 -15.48
CA THR A 113 24.99 -9.50 -16.95
C THR A 113 25.47 -10.82 -17.56
N THR A 114 26.34 -11.51 -16.85
CA THR A 114 26.90 -12.81 -17.25
C THR A 114 26.45 -13.96 -16.33
N ASN A 115 25.83 -13.61 -15.21
CA ASN A 115 25.39 -14.52 -14.15
C ASN A 115 26.58 -15.32 -13.57
N THR A 116 27.72 -14.66 -13.33
CA THR A 116 28.95 -15.29 -12.85
C THR A 116 29.51 -14.59 -11.63
N GLN A 117 30.17 -15.40 -10.76
CA GLN A 117 30.98 -14.90 -9.65
C GLN A 117 32.46 -14.96 -10.04
N ARG A 118 33.22 -13.97 -9.60
CA ARG A 118 34.69 -13.95 -9.76
C ARG A 118 35.37 -13.13 -8.67
N SER A 119 36.60 -13.57 -8.30
CA SER A 119 37.49 -12.79 -7.45
C SER A 119 38.23 -11.76 -8.30
N LEU A 120 38.43 -10.57 -7.76
CA LEU A 120 39.11 -9.46 -8.42
C LEU A 120 40.31 -8.98 -7.60
N ASP A 121 41.35 -8.56 -8.30
CA ASP A 121 42.50 -7.88 -7.69
C ASP A 121 42.25 -6.38 -7.45
N ALA A 122 41.32 -5.78 -8.20
CA ALA A 122 40.94 -4.39 -8.07
C ALA A 122 39.52 -4.17 -8.56
N TYR A 123 38.81 -3.12 -8.05
CA TYR A 123 37.53 -2.73 -8.55
C TYR A 123 37.58 -2.26 -10.02
N PRO A 124 36.58 -2.61 -10.84
CA PRO A 124 36.44 -2.06 -12.18
C PRO A 124 36.24 -0.54 -12.17
N SER A 125 36.76 0.12 -13.21
CA SER A 125 36.53 1.55 -13.37
C SER A 125 35.05 1.87 -13.68
N PRO A 126 34.59 3.12 -13.44
CA PRO A 126 33.24 3.56 -13.82
C PRO A 126 32.93 3.30 -15.29
N GLU A 127 33.89 3.58 -16.17
CA GLU A 127 33.77 3.40 -17.61
C GLU A 127 33.62 1.93 -18.01
N GLU A 128 34.34 1.05 -17.34
CA GLU A 128 34.25 -0.40 -17.60
C GLU A 128 32.86 -0.92 -17.26
N LEU A 129 32.35 -0.58 -16.07
CA LEU A 129 31.01 -1.02 -15.66
C LEU A 129 29.92 -0.44 -16.57
N TRP A 130 30.05 0.84 -16.98
CA TRP A 130 29.11 1.44 -17.91
C TRP A 130 29.14 0.74 -19.28
N ALA A 131 30.32 0.45 -19.81
CA ALA A 131 30.47 -0.26 -21.08
C ALA A 131 29.87 -1.69 -21.01
N ARG A 132 30.13 -2.43 -19.93
CA ARG A 132 29.54 -3.77 -19.69
C ARG A 132 28.03 -3.72 -19.63
N LEU A 133 27.46 -2.74 -18.92
CA LEU A 133 26.02 -2.55 -18.79
C LEU A 133 25.39 -2.19 -20.15
N CYS A 134 25.98 -1.23 -20.89
CA CYS A 134 25.46 -0.83 -22.20
C CYS A 134 25.50 -1.98 -23.21
N ALA A 135 26.57 -2.77 -23.20
CA ALA A 135 26.69 -3.96 -24.06
C ALA A 135 25.59 -4.99 -23.74
N PHE A 136 25.33 -5.27 -22.46
CA PHE A 136 24.29 -6.18 -22.04
C PHE A 136 22.88 -5.68 -22.39
N LYS A 137 22.61 -4.40 -22.15
CA LYS A 137 21.29 -3.78 -22.39
C LYS A 137 21.06 -3.38 -23.87
N VAL A 138 22.08 -3.54 -24.71
CA VAL A 138 22.07 -3.08 -26.13
C VAL A 138 21.75 -1.58 -26.23
N LEU A 139 22.42 -0.79 -25.39
CA LEU A 139 22.27 0.67 -25.33
C LEU A 139 23.49 1.36 -25.97
N ASP A 140 23.25 2.55 -26.53
CA ASP A 140 24.35 3.42 -26.91
C ASP A 140 25.13 3.91 -25.70
N ALA A 141 26.45 3.66 -25.68
CA ALA A 141 27.31 4.08 -24.60
C ALA A 141 27.62 5.59 -24.59
N ALA A 142 27.18 6.33 -25.63
CA ALA A 142 27.38 7.77 -25.70
C ALA A 142 26.71 8.48 -24.47
N ARG A 143 27.50 9.39 -23.87
CA ARG A 143 27.09 10.12 -22.67
C ARG A 143 26.30 11.40 -23.00
N LEU A 144 26.62 12.01 -24.13
CA LEU A 144 26.04 13.28 -24.52
C LEU A 144 24.55 13.10 -24.84
N ARG A 145 23.70 13.86 -24.12
CA ARG A 145 22.24 13.81 -24.30
C ARG A 145 21.61 12.44 -23.98
N ASN A 146 22.26 11.62 -23.14
CA ASN A 146 21.69 10.36 -22.68
C ASN A 146 20.68 10.62 -21.53
N PRO A 147 19.39 10.29 -21.69
CA PRO A 147 18.39 10.51 -20.65
C PRO A 147 18.68 9.76 -19.34
N LEU A 148 19.31 8.57 -19.39
CA LEU A 148 19.67 7.82 -18.17
C LEU A 148 20.64 8.63 -17.30
N LEU A 149 21.57 9.34 -17.91
CA LEU A 149 22.62 10.10 -17.22
C LEU A 149 22.21 11.54 -16.87
N THR A 150 21.06 11.99 -17.38
CA THR A 150 20.54 13.33 -17.05
C THR A 150 20.17 13.43 -15.57
N PRO A 151 20.62 14.47 -14.85
CA PRO A 151 20.28 14.65 -13.43
C PRO A 151 18.79 14.78 -13.17
N TYR A 152 18.34 14.31 -12.01
CA TYR A 152 16.99 14.55 -11.53
C TYR A 152 16.75 16.03 -11.21
N CYS A 153 15.50 16.47 -11.32
CA CYS A 153 15.12 17.81 -10.87
C CYS A 153 15.07 17.87 -9.33
N ALA A 154 15.96 18.68 -8.76
CA ALA A 154 15.99 18.92 -7.32
C ALA A 154 15.08 20.08 -6.87
N LYS A 155 14.46 20.84 -7.80
CA LYS A 155 13.50 21.90 -7.46
C LYS A 155 12.32 21.30 -6.70
N GLY A 156 11.97 21.87 -5.55
CA GLY A 156 10.94 21.34 -4.66
C GLY A 156 11.45 20.37 -3.59
N GLY A 157 12.78 20.09 -3.53
CA GLY A 157 13.44 19.41 -2.41
C GLY A 157 13.20 17.90 -2.28
N LYS A 158 12.47 17.27 -3.21
CA LYS A 158 12.16 15.84 -3.16
C LYS A 158 12.91 15.09 -4.26
N MET A 159 14.00 14.42 -3.88
CA MET A 159 14.66 13.45 -4.75
C MET A 159 13.84 12.17 -4.85
N PRO A 160 13.93 11.43 -5.98
CA PRO A 160 13.26 10.15 -6.11
C PRO A 160 13.73 9.16 -5.03
N ARG A 161 12.81 8.37 -4.51
CA ARG A 161 13.11 7.19 -3.70
C ARG A 161 13.71 6.11 -4.59
N TYR A 162 14.41 5.12 -4.00
CA TYR A 162 15.09 4.08 -4.78
C TYR A 162 14.17 3.39 -5.80
N TYR A 163 12.96 2.98 -5.41
CA TYR A 163 12.03 2.29 -6.31
C TYR A 163 11.53 3.22 -7.44
N GLN A 164 11.46 4.54 -7.18
CA GLN A 164 11.15 5.52 -8.21
C GLN A 164 12.32 5.68 -9.18
N GLU A 165 13.57 5.67 -8.69
CA GLU A 165 14.77 5.64 -9.55
C GLU A 165 14.76 4.41 -10.46
N VAL A 166 14.48 3.22 -9.90
CA VAL A 166 14.39 1.96 -10.67
C VAL A 166 13.30 2.05 -11.73
N ALA A 167 12.10 2.52 -11.37
CA ALA A 167 10.98 2.67 -12.31
C ALA A 167 11.31 3.63 -13.45
N ILE A 168 11.95 4.78 -13.15
CA ILE A 168 12.37 5.78 -14.12
C ILE A 168 13.43 5.21 -15.06
N ASN A 169 14.48 4.59 -14.52
CA ASN A 169 15.57 4.03 -15.29
C ASN A 169 15.09 2.91 -16.21
N ASN A 170 14.30 1.95 -15.70
CA ASN A 170 13.73 0.87 -16.52
C ASN A 170 12.83 1.40 -17.64
N THR A 171 12.08 2.49 -17.37
CA THR A 171 11.23 3.13 -18.38
C THR A 171 12.08 3.80 -19.47
N ILE A 172 13.14 4.53 -19.09
CA ILE A 172 14.04 5.17 -20.05
C ILE A 172 14.80 4.11 -20.87
N GLU A 173 15.27 3.04 -20.23
CA GLU A 173 15.90 1.92 -20.94
C GLU A 173 14.96 1.33 -21.99
N ALA A 174 13.71 1.07 -21.64
CA ALA A 174 12.70 0.55 -22.57
C ALA A 174 12.46 1.52 -23.76
N ILE A 175 12.43 2.83 -23.48
CA ILE A 175 12.32 3.88 -24.52
C ILE A 175 13.55 3.83 -25.46
N LEU A 176 14.75 3.78 -24.90
CA LEU A 176 16.00 3.74 -25.70
C LEU A 176 16.15 2.45 -26.50
N GLN A 177 15.54 1.35 -26.04
CA GLN A 177 15.43 0.08 -26.78
C GLN A 177 14.33 0.10 -27.85
N GLY A 178 13.65 1.23 -28.07
CA GLY A 178 12.63 1.39 -29.11
C GLY A 178 11.25 0.83 -28.74
N ARG A 179 10.95 0.56 -27.47
CA ARG A 179 9.61 0.14 -27.04
C ARG A 179 8.65 1.33 -27.05
N ASN A 180 7.57 1.23 -27.83
CA ASN A 180 6.57 2.28 -27.96
C ASN A 180 5.42 2.17 -26.94
N ARG A 181 5.28 1.01 -26.27
CA ARG A 181 4.26 0.78 -25.24
C ARG A 181 4.93 0.23 -24.00
N ILE A 182 4.77 0.92 -22.90
CA ILE A 182 5.47 0.64 -21.65
C ILE A 182 4.46 0.72 -20.52
N LEU A 183 4.52 -0.24 -19.59
CA LEU A 183 3.67 -0.29 -18.41
C LEU A 183 4.51 -0.25 -17.15
N ILE A 184 4.13 0.59 -16.19
CA ILE A 184 4.60 0.52 -14.80
C ILE A 184 3.42 0.32 -13.86
N ASN A 185 3.60 -0.61 -12.94
CA ASN A 185 2.60 -0.96 -11.93
C ASN A 185 3.09 -0.53 -10.55
N LEU A 186 2.41 0.43 -9.94
CA LEU A 186 2.82 1.03 -8.67
C LEU A 186 1.63 1.22 -7.75
N ALA A 187 1.71 0.74 -6.53
CA ALA A 187 0.66 0.91 -5.54
C ALA A 187 0.24 2.39 -5.38
N THR A 188 -0.98 2.59 -4.94
CA THR A 188 -1.47 3.94 -4.63
C THR A 188 -0.64 4.56 -3.51
N GLY A 189 -0.31 5.86 -3.62
CA GLY A 189 0.50 6.56 -2.60
C GLY A 189 2.01 6.49 -2.81
N THR A 190 2.50 5.73 -3.80
CA THR A 190 3.94 5.58 -4.09
C THR A 190 4.54 6.70 -4.96
N GLY A 191 3.75 7.71 -5.32
CA GLY A 191 4.24 8.89 -6.06
C GLY A 191 4.35 8.70 -7.57
N LYS A 192 3.39 8.02 -8.21
CA LYS A 192 3.32 7.88 -9.69
C LYS A 192 3.55 9.19 -10.44
N THR A 193 2.93 10.28 -9.98
CA THR A 193 3.09 11.61 -10.60
C THR A 193 4.52 12.14 -10.50
N VAL A 194 5.25 11.84 -9.43
CA VAL A 194 6.67 12.20 -9.27
C VAL A 194 7.53 11.45 -10.28
N ILE A 195 7.25 10.15 -10.50
CA ILE A 195 7.93 9.35 -11.52
C ILE A 195 7.71 9.94 -12.91
N ALA A 196 6.44 10.26 -13.24
CA ALA A 196 6.10 10.88 -14.52
C ALA A 196 6.80 12.23 -14.72
N PHE A 197 6.86 13.04 -13.66
CA PHE A 197 7.55 14.34 -13.67
C PHE A 197 9.06 14.17 -13.91
N GLN A 198 9.72 13.30 -13.14
CA GLN A 198 11.17 13.11 -13.28
C GLN A 198 11.55 12.47 -14.62
N LEU A 199 10.73 11.54 -15.12
CA LEU A 199 10.88 10.97 -16.44
C LEU A 199 10.77 12.07 -17.52
N ALA A 200 9.72 12.87 -17.48
CA ALA A 200 9.53 13.99 -18.39
C ALA A 200 10.69 14.99 -18.32
N TRP A 201 11.19 15.28 -17.12
CA TRP A 201 12.34 16.15 -16.89
C TRP A 201 13.62 15.62 -17.56
N LYS A 202 13.97 14.34 -17.34
CA LYS A 202 15.16 13.71 -17.90
C LYS A 202 15.11 13.70 -19.43
N LEU A 203 13.96 13.34 -20.02
CA LEU A 203 13.76 13.36 -21.48
C LEU A 203 13.80 14.77 -22.06
N TRP A 204 13.23 15.75 -21.37
CA TRP A 204 13.21 17.16 -21.80
C TRP A 204 14.61 17.79 -21.76
N GLN A 205 15.35 17.58 -20.70
CA GLN A 205 16.71 18.09 -20.52
C GLN A 205 17.69 17.46 -21.51
N SER A 206 17.55 16.17 -21.79
CA SER A 206 18.38 15.46 -22.79
C SER A 206 17.99 15.78 -24.25
N ARG A 207 16.86 16.50 -24.45
CA ARG A 207 16.27 16.80 -25.79
C ARG A 207 15.89 15.52 -26.55
N TRP A 208 15.61 14.44 -25.84
CA TRP A 208 15.15 13.22 -26.48
C TRP A 208 13.79 13.45 -27.16
N ASN A 209 13.62 12.99 -28.38
CA ASN A 209 12.32 12.97 -29.06
C ASN A 209 12.29 11.83 -30.10
N THR A 210 11.11 11.43 -30.52
CA THR A 210 10.91 10.32 -31.46
C THR A 210 11.50 10.57 -32.86
N ALA A 211 11.67 11.83 -33.26
CA ALA A 211 12.21 12.21 -34.55
C ALA A 211 13.75 12.30 -34.54
N GLY A 212 14.41 12.17 -33.40
CA GLY A 212 15.86 12.39 -33.28
C GLY A 212 16.32 13.83 -33.64
N ALA A 213 15.39 14.78 -33.63
CA ALA A 213 15.63 16.16 -34.00
C ALA A 213 16.24 16.99 -32.86
N ASP A 214 16.92 18.07 -33.11
CA ASP A 214 17.48 18.97 -32.09
C ASP A 214 16.37 19.88 -31.49
N ARG A 215 15.39 19.28 -30.86
CA ARG A 215 14.32 19.95 -30.13
C ARG A 215 13.97 19.19 -28.83
N VAL A 216 13.33 19.86 -27.91
CA VAL A 216 12.75 19.22 -26.73
C VAL A 216 11.53 18.36 -27.09
N PRO A 217 11.22 17.29 -26.35
CA PRO A 217 10.04 16.46 -26.58
C PRO A 217 8.74 17.22 -26.30
N ARG A 218 7.70 16.87 -27.04
CA ARG A 218 6.32 17.24 -26.73
C ARG A 218 5.66 16.09 -25.95
N ILE A 219 5.27 16.37 -24.72
CA ILE A 219 4.78 15.37 -23.80
C ILE A 219 3.33 15.66 -23.44
N LEU A 220 2.46 14.66 -23.55
CA LEU A 220 1.08 14.74 -23.13
C LEU A 220 0.89 13.90 -21.87
N PHE A 221 0.37 14.53 -20.80
CA PHE A 221 -0.12 13.84 -19.61
C PHE A 221 -1.65 13.71 -19.71
N LEU A 222 -2.13 12.48 -19.82
CA LEU A 222 -3.55 12.14 -19.89
C LEU A 222 -4.05 11.59 -18.55
N ALA A 223 -5.03 12.28 -17.98
CA ALA A 223 -5.72 11.88 -16.75
C ALA A 223 -7.18 11.53 -17.01
N ASP A 224 -7.77 10.76 -16.10
CA ASP A 224 -9.20 10.41 -16.13
C ASP A 224 -10.10 11.58 -15.65
N ARG A 225 -9.60 12.42 -14.73
CA ARG A 225 -10.36 13.49 -14.08
C ARG A 225 -9.57 14.79 -13.98
N ASN A 226 -10.31 15.93 -13.94
CA ASN A 226 -9.71 17.25 -13.78
C ASN A 226 -8.83 17.36 -12.52
N VAL A 227 -9.25 16.81 -11.38
CA VAL A 227 -8.47 16.86 -10.12
C VAL A 227 -7.09 16.21 -10.30
N LEU A 228 -7.01 15.04 -10.97
CA LEU A 228 -5.73 14.36 -11.26
C LEU A 228 -4.87 15.17 -12.22
N ARG A 229 -5.48 15.74 -13.28
CA ARG A 229 -4.80 16.63 -14.22
C ARG A 229 -4.22 17.85 -13.49
N ASP A 230 -5.00 18.51 -12.65
CA ASP A 230 -4.58 19.73 -11.96
C ASP A 230 -3.47 19.44 -10.94
N GLN A 231 -3.52 18.31 -10.23
CA GLN A 231 -2.43 17.83 -9.35
C GLN A 231 -1.14 17.56 -10.13
N ALA A 232 -1.25 16.89 -11.30
CA ALA A 232 -0.09 16.66 -12.17
C ALA A 232 0.46 17.98 -12.69
N TYR A 233 -0.40 18.87 -13.17
CA TYR A 233 0.00 20.21 -13.64
C TYR A 233 0.79 20.97 -12.57
N ASN A 234 0.35 20.94 -11.32
CA ASN A 234 1.06 21.59 -10.21
C ASN A 234 2.40 20.91 -9.89
N THR A 235 2.45 19.56 -9.92
CA THR A 235 3.71 18.80 -9.70
C THR A 235 4.78 19.15 -10.75
N PHE A 236 4.36 19.48 -11.96
CA PHE A 236 5.25 19.89 -13.06
C PHE A 236 5.61 21.38 -13.04
N GLU A 237 5.39 22.07 -11.93
CA GLU A 237 5.72 23.51 -11.77
C GLU A 237 7.15 23.87 -12.22
N PRO A 238 8.21 23.05 -12.01
CA PRO A 238 9.57 23.38 -12.48
C PRO A 238 9.74 23.55 -13.99
N PHE A 239 8.77 23.13 -14.82
CA PHE A 239 8.76 23.42 -16.26
C PHE A 239 8.27 24.85 -16.58
N GLU A 240 7.80 25.59 -15.59
CA GLU A 240 7.40 27.00 -15.71
C GLU A 240 6.42 27.27 -16.87
N ASN A 241 6.85 28.08 -17.84
CA ASN A 241 6.00 28.46 -18.98
C ASN A 241 5.89 27.39 -20.08
N GLU A 242 6.55 26.24 -19.95
CA GLU A 242 6.50 25.16 -20.93
C GLU A 242 5.26 24.25 -20.79
N ARG A 243 4.36 24.56 -19.84
CA ARG A 243 3.16 23.80 -19.53
C ARG A 243 1.90 24.48 -20.08
N ASP A 244 0.95 23.68 -20.56
CA ASP A 244 -0.38 24.15 -20.93
C ASP A 244 -1.45 23.08 -20.67
N VAL A 245 -2.71 23.50 -20.54
CA VAL A 245 -3.85 22.64 -20.32
C VAL A 245 -4.71 22.56 -21.58
N ILE A 246 -4.96 21.33 -22.02
CA ILE A 246 -5.92 21.07 -23.09
C ILE A 246 -7.31 21.08 -22.48
N ALA A 247 -8.13 22.07 -22.88
CA ALA A 247 -9.51 22.22 -22.46
C ALA A 247 -10.44 22.06 -23.68
N GLU A 248 -11.72 21.91 -23.43
CA GLU A 248 -12.71 21.79 -24.49
C GLU A 248 -12.62 22.93 -25.50
N GLY A 249 -12.56 22.59 -26.79
CA GLY A 249 -12.46 23.54 -27.90
C GLY A 249 -11.12 24.26 -28.04
N LYS A 250 -10.08 23.89 -27.27
CA LYS A 250 -8.74 24.51 -27.37
C LYS A 250 -7.67 23.46 -27.51
N ALA A 251 -6.97 23.47 -28.64
CA ALA A 251 -5.81 22.62 -28.92
C ALA A 251 -4.53 23.48 -28.97
N PRO A 252 -3.89 23.78 -27.80
CA PRO A 252 -2.66 24.55 -27.75
C PRO A 252 -1.51 23.76 -28.39
N THR A 253 -0.61 24.49 -29.11
CA THR A 253 0.51 23.85 -29.83
C THR A 253 1.87 24.48 -29.56
N ASN A 254 1.92 25.50 -28.70
CA ASN A 254 3.07 26.38 -28.49
C ASN A 254 3.87 26.07 -27.21
N ARG A 255 3.69 24.91 -26.61
CA ARG A 255 4.38 24.44 -25.37
C ARG A 255 5.02 23.06 -25.60
N SER A 256 5.75 22.61 -24.59
CA SER A 256 6.39 21.28 -24.62
C SER A 256 5.62 20.26 -23.79
N ILE A 257 4.90 20.68 -22.72
CA ILE A 257 4.20 19.79 -21.81
C ILE A 257 2.71 20.14 -21.79
N TYR A 258 1.87 19.17 -22.08
CA TYR A 258 0.43 19.33 -22.18
C TYR A 258 -0.29 18.43 -21.20
N PHE A 259 -1.36 18.96 -20.60
CA PHE A 259 -2.19 18.23 -19.64
C PHE A 259 -3.62 18.19 -20.12
N GLY A 260 -4.16 16.99 -20.31
CA GLY A 260 -5.53 16.80 -20.78
C GLY A 260 -6.26 15.71 -20.01
N ILE A 261 -7.58 15.75 -20.10
CA ILE A 261 -8.44 14.63 -19.72
C ILE A 261 -9.00 13.98 -20.98
N TYR A 262 -9.30 12.69 -20.89
CA TYR A 262 -9.83 11.94 -22.03
C TYR A 262 -11.08 12.58 -22.65
N GLN A 263 -12.00 13.06 -21.79
CA GLN A 263 -13.26 13.68 -22.22
C GLN A 263 -13.00 14.96 -23.04
N ALA A 264 -12.05 15.79 -22.61
CA ALA A 264 -11.68 17.00 -23.36
C ALA A 264 -11.04 16.65 -24.70
N MET A 265 -10.11 15.70 -24.74
CA MET A 265 -9.46 15.23 -25.98
C MET A 265 -10.48 14.64 -26.97
N TYR A 266 -11.49 13.93 -26.47
CA TYR A 266 -12.52 13.30 -27.30
C TYR A 266 -13.69 14.22 -27.65
N SER A 267 -13.71 15.45 -27.13
CA SER A 267 -14.77 16.42 -27.42
C SER A 267 -14.81 16.79 -28.90
N GLY A 268 -15.98 17.22 -29.37
CA GLY A 268 -16.24 17.55 -30.79
C GLY A 268 -17.06 16.46 -31.50
N THR A 269 -17.23 16.61 -32.82
CA THR A 269 -17.98 15.67 -33.67
C THR A 269 -17.07 14.68 -34.35
N ASP A 270 -17.61 13.56 -34.84
CA ASP A 270 -16.83 12.57 -35.59
C ASP A 270 -16.17 13.22 -36.82
N GLY A 271 -14.86 12.97 -36.97
CA GLY A 271 -14.05 13.62 -37.98
C GLY A 271 -13.46 14.98 -37.60
N ASN A 272 -13.93 15.60 -36.51
CA ASN A 272 -13.39 16.87 -35.98
C ASN A 272 -13.31 16.87 -34.43
N ARG A 273 -12.82 15.78 -33.88
CA ARG A 273 -12.59 15.70 -32.43
C ARG A 273 -11.33 16.46 -32.06
N LEU A 274 -11.21 16.94 -30.84
CA LEU A 274 -10.11 17.78 -30.41
C LEU A 274 -8.75 17.12 -30.64
N PHE A 275 -8.61 15.83 -30.31
CA PHE A 275 -7.36 15.10 -30.55
C PHE A 275 -6.97 15.01 -32.03
N GLN A 276 -7.94 15.05 -32.98
CA GLN A 276 -7.70 15.00 -34.41
C GLN A 276 -7.17 16.35 -35.00
N GLN A 277 -7.24 17.43 -34.22
CA GLN A 277 -6.66 18.73 -34.58
C GLN A 277 -5.14 18.74 -34.43
N TYR A 278 -4.57 17.79 -33.71
CA TYR A 278 -3.12 17.59 -33.66
C TYR A 278 -2.64 16.62 -34.74
N PRO A 279 -1.48 16.87 -35.36
CA PRO A 279 -0.81 15.87 -36.21
C PRO A 279 -0.58 14.56 -35.45
N LYS A 280 -0.58 13.44 -36.16
CA LYS A 280 -0.42 12.10 -35.53
C LYS A 280 0.92 11.93 -34.83
N ASP A 281 1.95 12.64 -35.28
CA ASP A 281 3.31 12.69 -34.78
C ASP A 281 3.61 13.92 -33.90
N PHE A 282 2.56 14.58 -33.41
CA PHE A 282 2.73 15.82 -32.61
C PHE A 282 3.39 15.55 -31.28
N PHE A 283 2.98 14.48 -30.56
CA PHE A 283 3.54 14.10 -29.28
C PHE A 283 4.63 13.06 -29.44
N ASP A 284 5.69 13.17 -28.62
CA ASP A 284 6.79 12.20 -28.52
C ASP A 284 6.54 11.17 -27.42
N LEU A 285 5.91 11.63 -26.32
CA LEU A 285 5.56 10.80 -25.18
C LEU A 285 4.14 11.12 -24.70
N ILE A 286 3.37 10.08 -24.42
CA ILE A 286 2.07 10.18 -23.78
C ILE A 286 2.13 9.41 -22.47
N VAL A 287 2.00 10.11 -21.35
CA VAL A 287 1.88 9.53 -20.01
C VAL A 287 0.41 9.35 -19.70
N ILE A 288 0.00 8.14 -19.40
CA ILE A 288 -1.40 7.73 -19.22
C ILE A 288 -1.58 7.30 -17.77
N ASP A 289 -2.17 8.19 -16.97
CA ASP A 289 -2.46 7.89 -15.57
C ASP A 289 -3.74 7.06 -15.44
N GLU A 290 -3.73 6.10 -14.50
CA GLU A 290 -4.78 5.10 -14.29
C GLU A 290 -5.19 4.39 -15.61
N CYS A 291 -4.18 3.93 -16.37
CA CYS A 291 -4.34 3.38 -17.72
C CYS A 291 -5.24 2.13 -17.79
N HIS A 292 -5.55 1.48 -16.66
CA HIS A 292 -6.54 0.39 -16.61
C HIS A 292 -7.95 0.83 -17.03
N ARG A 293 -8.23 2.13 -17.06
CA ARG A 293 -9.50 2.71 -17.52
C ARG A 293 -9.48 3.07 -19.00
N SER A 294 -8.30 3.26 -19.59
CA SER A 294 -8.12 3.84 -20.93
C SER A 294 -8.05 2.82 -22.06
N GLY A 295 -7.87 1.56 -21.76
CA GLY A 295 -7.44 0.57 -22.76
C GLY A 295 -8.45 0.26 -23.87
N PHE A 296 -9.77 0.47 -23.66
CA PHE A 296 -10.76 -0.08 -24.59
C PHE A 296 -12.07 0.69 -24.50
N GLY A 297 -12.48 1.25 -25.59
CA GLY A 297 -13.62 2.10 -25.74
C GLY A 297 -13.26 3.31 -26.59
N THR A 298 -14.03 4.37 -26.44
CA THR A 298 -13.86 5.64 -27.17
C THR A 298 -12.45 6.22 -27.03
N TRP A 299 -11.75 5.99 -25.92
CA TRP A 299 -10.42 6.56 -25.67
C TRP A 299 -9.26 5.86 -26.41
N ASN A 300 -9.46 4.61 -26.83
CA ASN A 300 -8.49 3.91 -27.67
C ASN A 300 -8.26 4.65 -29.01
N ALA A 301 -9.25 5.39 -29.49
CA ALA A 301 -9.10 6.21 -30.69
C ALA A 301 -8.03 7.31 -30.53
N ILE A 302 -7.89 7.90 -29.33
CA ILE A 302 -6.86 8.90 -29.02
C ILE A 302 -5.48 8.24 -29.09
N LEU A 303 -5.30 7.09 -28.43
CA LEU A 303 -4.03 6.38 -28.38
C LEU A 303 -3.61 5.83 -29.75
N LYS A 304 -4.57 5.37 -30.56
CA LYS A 304 -4.33 4.95 -31.96
C LYS A 304 -3.98 6.13 -32.87
N HIS A 305 -4.56 7.30 -32.64
CA HIS A 305 -4.21 8.49 -33.41
C HIS A 305 -2.75 8.89 -33.22
N PHE A 306 -2.25 8.76 -31.99
CA PHE A 306 -0.85 9.08 -31.65
C PHE A 306 0.00 7.81 -31.50
N GLU A 307 -0.18 6.80 -32.35
CA GLU A 307 0.55 5.53 -32.27
C GLU A 307 2.06 5.64 -32.45
N SER A 308 2.53 6.74 -33.07
CA SER A 308 3.95 7.06 -33.21
C SER A 308 4.63 7.54 -31.93
N ALA A 309 3.86 8.03 -30.96
CA ALA A 309 4.38 8.43 -29.67
C ALA A 309 4.69 7.22 -28.79
N VAL A 310 5.69 7.33 -27.92
CA VAL A 310 5.86 6.39 -26.82
C VAL A 310 4.69 6.57 -25.85
N GLN A 311 4.03 5.48 -25.47
CA GLN A 311 2.88 5.47 -24.59
C GLN A 311 3.25 4.77 -23.28
N LEU A 312 3.33 5.54 -22.20
CA LEU A 312 3.62 5.05 -20.85
C LEU A 312 2.32 4.93 -20.04
N GLY A 313 1.89 3.72 -19.81
CA GLY A 313 0.79 3.43 -18.89
C GLY A 313 1.26 3.36 -17.44
N MET A 314 0.59 4.07 -16.55
CA MET A 314 0.80 3.98 -15.10
C MET A 314 -0.49 3.54 -14.43
N THR A 315 -0.40 2.54 -13.55
CA THR A 315 -1.56 2.05 -12.80
C THR A 315 -1.14 1.41 -11.49
N ALA A 316 -2.04 1.38 -10.52
CA ALA A 316 -1.89 0.56 -9.32
C ALA A 316 -2.47 -0.86 -9.51
N THR A 317 -3.27 -1.08 -10.52
CA THR A 317 -4.08 -2.28 -10.69
C THR A 317 -4.30 -2.60 -12.16
N PRO A 318 -3.31 -3.19 -12.84
CA PRO A 318 -3.50 -3.61 -14.22
C PRO A 318 -4.55 -4.74 -14.28
N LYS A 319 -5.45 -4.66 -15.23
CA LYS A 319 -6.55 -5.64 -15.40
C LYS A 319 -6.10 -6.79 -16.30
N ARG A 320 -6.32 -8.04 -15.86
CA ARG A 320 -6.10 -9.26 -16.66
C ARG A 320 -7.38 -10.00 -17.05
N THR A 321 -8.46 -9.84 -16.28
CA THR A 321 -9.64 -10.72 -16.33
C THR A 321 -10.90 -10.10 -16.94
N GLU A 322 -10.87 -8.82 -17.29
CA GLU A 322 -12.01 -8.17 -17.95
C GLU A 322 -11.63 -7.86 -19.41
N ASN A 323 -12.60 -7.65 -20.30
CA ASN A 323 -12.42 -7.37 -21.74
C ASN A 323 -11.40 -6.25 -22.06
N ILE A 324 -10.80 -5.66 -21.02
CA ILE A 324 -9.78 -4.64 -21.05
C ILE A 324 -8.52 -5.21 -20.40
N ASP A 325 -7.74 -5.92 -21.19
CA ASP A 325 -6.45 -6.42 -20.73
C ASP A 325 -5.37 -5.33 -20.95
N THR A 326 -5.02 -4.63 -19.86
CA THR A 326 -3.95 -3.62 -19.87
C THR A 326 -2.63 -4.23 -20.35
N TYR A 327 -2.36 -5.48 -19.97
CA TYR A 327 -1.15 -6.19 -20.42
C TYR A 327 -1.18 -6.53 -21.91
N LYS A 328 -2.36 -6.78 -22.49
CA LYS A 328 -2.49 -7.03 -23.93
C LYS A 328 -2.13 -5.79 -24.74
N TYR A 329 -2.41 -4.60 -24.22
CA TYR A 329 -2.07 -3.35 -24.90
C TYR A 329 -0.62 -2.92 -24.70
N PHE A 330 -0.14 -2.92 -23.46
CA PHE A 330 1.17 -2.38 -23.09
C PHE A 330 2.29 -3.45 -23.05
N GLY A 331 1.93 -4.73 -22.97
CA GLY A 331 2.85 -5.81 -22.61
C GLY A 331 3.11 -5.91 -21.13
N ASP A 332 4.09 -6.72 -20.75
CA ASP A 332 4.48 -6.88 -19.36
C ASP A 332 5.03 -5.58 -18.76
N SER A 333 4.75 -5.40 -17.48
CA SER A 333 5.24 -4.24 -16.74
C SER A 333 6.77 -4.25 -16.67
N VAL A 334 7.40 -3.11 -16.99
CA VAL A 334 8.86 -2.95 -16.84
C VAL A 334 9.28 -2.78 -15.38
N PHE A 335 8.33 -2.43 -14.52
CA PHE A 335 8.55 -2.34 -13.08
C PHE A 335 7.23 -2.50 -12.32
N THR A 336 7.30 -3.24 -11.22
CA THR A 336 6.17 -3.41 -10.29
C THR A 336 6.62 -3.12 -8.86
N TYR A 337 5.83 -2.31 -8.15
CA TYR A 337 6.03 -2.02 -6.74
C TYR A 337 4.70 -2.14 -6.00
N SER A 338 4.56 -3.20 -5.23
CA SER A 338 3.32 -3.57 -4.55
C SER A 338 3.07 -2.74 -3.28
N LEU A 339 1.86 -2.84 -2.74
CA LEU A 339 1.55 -2.25 -1.43
C LEU A 339 2.38 -2.91 -0.33
N GLY A 340 2.51 -4.24 -0.37
CA GLY A 340 3.31 -5.01 0.57
C GLY A 340 4.75 -4.51 0.60
N GLN A 341 5.41 -4.41 -0.55
CA GLN A 341 6.76 -3.85 -0.65
C GLN A 341 6.85 -2.43 -0.07
N GLY A 342 5.84 -1.58 -0.34
CA GLY A 342 5.81 -0.22 0.20
C GLY A 342 5.65 -0.16 1.72
N ILE A 343 4.95 -1.12 2.33
CA ILE A 343 4.82 -1.29 3.78
C ILE A 343 6.13 -1.81 4.36
N ASP A 344 6.73 -2.84 3.76
CA ASP A 344 8.00 -3.45 4.21
C ASP A 344 9.16 -2.45 4.16
N ASP A 345 9.19 -1.62 3.14
CA ASP A 345 10.18 -0.56 3.01
C ASP A 345 9.90 0.65 3.92
N GLY A 346 8.73 0.71 4.54
CA GLY A 346 8.30 1.79 5.44
C GLY A 346 7.89 3.09 4.73
N PHE A 347 7.61 3.03 3.43
CA PHE A 347 7.11 4.18 2.66
C PHE A 347 5.58 4.29 2.65
N LEU A 348 4.88 3.22 3.00
CA LEU A 348 3.45 3.18 3.15
C LEU A 348 3.06 2.74 4.55
N ALA A 349 1.91 3.22 4.99
CA ALA A 349 1.33 2.89 6.29
C ALA A 349 0.85 1.45 6.32
N THR A 350 1.16 0.73 7.38
CA THR A 350 0.56 -0.58 7.66
C THR A 350 -0.90 -0.44 8.11
N TYR A 351 -1.65 -1.55 8.19
CA TYR A 351 -3.08 -1.48 8.46
C TYR A 351 -3.58 -2.58 9.40
N LYS A 352 -4.71 -2.28 10.05
CA LYS A 352 -5.51 -3.23 10.84
C LYS A 352 -6.88 -3.37 10.19
N VAL A 353 -7.46 -4.56 10.22
CA VAL A 353 -8.80 -4.81 9.71
C VAL A 353 -9.75 -5.06 10.86
N HIS A 354 -10.84 -4.31 10.91
CA HIS A 354 -11.93 -4.49 11.84
C HIS A 354 -13.19 -4.88 11.05
N ARG A 355 -13.53 -6.15 11.04
CA ARG A 355 -14.70 -6.67 10.33
C ARG A 355 -15.85 -6.86 11.30
N SER A 356 -17.01 -6.29 10.96
CA SER A 356 -18.21 -6.37 11.78
C SER A 356 -19.41 -6.74 10.90
N VAL A 357 -20.15 -7.74 11.32
CA VAL A 357 -21.24 -8.33 10.52
C VAL A 357 -22.54 -8.23 11.27
N THR A 358 -23.59 -7.75 10.59
CA THR A 358 -24.95 -7.80 11.13
C THR A 358 -25.64 -9.11 10.77
N ASN A 359 -26.71 -9.45 11.47
CA ASN A 359 -27.57 -10.59 11.13
C ASN A 359 -28.01 -10.55 9.65
N PHE A 360 -28.41 -9.38 9.13
CA PHE A 360 -28.85 -9.25 7.75
C PHE A 360 -27.68 -9.31 6.74
N THR A 361 -26.51 -8.78 7.10
CA THR A 361 -25.32 -8.89 6.26
C THR A 361 -24.87 -10.35 6.07
N ARG A 362 -25.04 -11.17 7.14
CA ARG A 362 -24.66 -12.58 7.11
C ARG A 362 -25.72 -13.47 6.44
N ASP A 363 -26.99 -13.30 6.85
CA ASP A 363 -28.07 -14.24 6.53
C ASP A 363 -28.96 -13.77 5.37
N GLY A 364 -28.83 -12.50 4.94
CA GLY A 364 -29.77 -11.84 4.01
C GLY A 364 -31.04 -11.38 4.73
N LEU A 365 -31.92 -10.72 3.98
CA LEU A 365 -33.24 -10.27 4.44
C LEU A 365 -34.34 -11.07 3.74
N LEU A 366 -35.08 -11.89 4.50
CA LEU A 366 -36.31 -12.54 4.06
C LEU A 366 -37.48 -11.63 4.42
N ILE A 367 -38.22 -11.16 3.40
CA ILE A 367 -39.34 -10.21 3.62
C ILE A 367 -40.43 -10.81 4.46
N GLN A 368 -40.78 -12.08 4.20
CA GLN A 368 -41.81 -12.79 4.95
C GLN A 368 -41.48 -12.87 6.45
N ASP A 369 -40.25 -13.18 6.80
CA ASP A 369 -39.82 -13.29 8.20
C ASP A 369 -39.76 -11.91 8.88
N ALA A 370 -39.27 -10.91 8.20
CA ALA A 370 -39.21 -9.53 8.70
C ALA A 370 -40.59 -8.97 8.97
N THR A 371 -41.54 -9.15 8.05
CA THR A 371 -42.92 -8.67 8.20
C THR A 371 -43.66 -9.44 9.28
N ALA A 372 -43.44 -10.76 9.42
CA ALA A 372 -43.97 -11.56 10.52
C ALA A 372 -43.46 -11.09 11.90
N GLN A 373 -42.26 -10.49 11.97
CA GLN A 373 -41.67 -9.89 13.17
C GLN A 373 -42.11 -8.41 13.37
N GLY A 374 -43.01 -7.90 12.54
CA GLY A 374 -43.57 -6.56 12.67
C GLY A 374 -42.90 -5.47 11.86
N ALA A 375 -42.00 -5.80 10.96
CA ALA A 375 -41.44 -4.82 10.04
C ALA A 375 -42.47 -4.28 9.08
N GLN A 376 -42.40 -2.98 8.77
CA GLN A 376 -43.27 -2.30 7.85
C GLN A 376 -42.61 -2.12 6.50
N LEU A 377 -43.30 -2.54 5.45
CA LEU A 377 -42.85 -2.45 4.06
C LEU A 377 -43.56 -1.32 3.33
N GLU A 378 -42.82 -0.40 2.79
CA GLU A 378 -43.29 0.67 1.93
C GLU A 378 -42.86 0.35 0.48
N VAL A 379 -43.82 -0.01 -0.36
CA VAL A 379 -43.59 -0.39 -1.76
C VAL A 379 -44.04 0.73 -2.67
N PRO A 380 -43.16 1.31 -3.46
CA PRO A 380 -43.53 2.31 -4.44
C PRO A 380 -44.47 1.73 -5.52
N PRO A 381 -45.39 2.53 -6.07
CA PRO A 381 -46.28 2.07 -7.13
C PRO A 381 -45.50 1.58 -8.36
N GLY A 382 -45.75 0.33 -8.76
CA GLY A 382 -45.13 -0.31 -9.92
C GLY A 382 -43.80 -1.02 -9.66
N GLU A 383 -43.34 -1.07 -8.40
CA GLU A 383 -42.17 -1.89 -8.01
C GLU A 383 -42.62 -3.28 -7.51
N ASN A 384 -41.82 -4.29 -7.79
CA ASN A 384 -41.97 -5.64 -7.27
C ASN A 384 -41.10 -5.81 -6.04
N VAL A 385 -41.60 -6.58 -5.09
CA VAL A 385 -40.83 -6.98 -3.90
C VAL A 385 -40.30 -8.39 -4.15
N ASP A 386 -38.99 -8.55 -4.03
CA ASP A 386 -38.38 -9.86 -4.04
C ASP A 386 -38.60 -10.53 -2.67
N ASP A 387 -38.74 -11.86 -2.64
CA ASP A 387 -38.96 -12.61 -1.39
C ASP A 387 -37.74 -12.50 -0.46
N ARG A 388 -36.54 -12.32 -1.05
CA ARG A 388 -35.25 -12.23 -0.37
C ARG A 388 -34.39 -11.15 -0.99
N TYR A 389 -33.66 -10.41 -0.14
CA TYR A 389 -32.61 -9.49 -0.54
C TYR A 389 -31.30 -9.89 0.14
N ASP A 390 -30.24 -9.97 -0.61
CA ASP A 390 -28.90 -10.22 -0.09
C ASP A 390 -28.09 -8.92 0.00
N MET A 391 -27.00 -8.94 0.76
CA MET A 391 -26.18 -7.77 1.10
C MET A 391 -25.79 -6.88 -0.11
N PRO A 392 -25.45 -7.39 -1.31
CA PRO A 392 -25.16 -6.55 -2.48
C PRO A 392 -26.35 -5.71 -2.97
N GLU A 393 -27.58 -6.04 -2.55
CA GLU A 393 -28.82 -5.37 -2.96
C GLU A 393 -29.27 -4.32 -1.94
N PHE A 394 -28.70 -4.33 -0.72
CA PHE A 394 -29.01 -3.36 0.33
C PHE A 394 -28.63 -1.95 -0.13
N GLU A 395 -29.49 -0.98 0.13
CA GLU A 395 -29.41 0.41 -0.30
C GLU A 395 -29.36 0.61 -1.83
N ARG A 396 -29.42 -0.48 -2.62
CA ARG A 396 -29.56 -0.45 -4.07
C ARG A 396 -30.98 -0.72 -4.52
N LYS A 397 -31.54 -1.88 -4.13
CA LYS A 397 -32.90 -2.28 -4.43
C LYS A 397 -33.87 -2.03 -3.26
N ILE A 398 -33.38 -2.25 -2.05
CA ILE A 398 -34.14 -2.05 -0.82
C ILE A 398 -33.40 -1.09 0.10
N THR A 399 -34.10 -0.13 0.69
CA THR A 399 -33.58 0.81 1.69
C THR A 399 -33.93 0.33 3.08
N MET A 400 -32.95 0.26 3.96
CA MET A 400 -33.06 -0.29 5.31
C MET A 400 -32.56 0.74 6.36
N PRO A 401 -33.34 1.76 6.72
CA PRO A 401 -32.89 2.83 7.63
C PRO A 401 -32.42 2.33 8.99
N ASP A 402 -33.06 1.27 9.55
CA ASP A 402 -32.63 0.69 10.83
C ASP A 402 -31.27 0.02 10.74
N HIS A 403 -30.95 -0.58 9.57
CA HIS A 403 -29.63 -1.16 9.31
C HIS A 403 -28.56 -0.06 9.24
N VAL A 404 -28.81 0.99 8.46
CA VAL A 404 -27.88 2.16 8.37
C VAL A 404 -27.67 2.79 9.74
N LYS A 405 -28.73 2.99 10.51
CA LYS A 405 -28.66 3.51 11.88
C LYS A 405 -27.77 2.63 12.76
N LYS A 406 -27.95 1.31 12.72
CA LYS A 406 -27.15 0.36 13.51
C LYS A 406 -25.68 0.38 13.15
N LEU A 407 -25.35 0.45 11.85
CA LEU A 407 -23.97 0.59 11.39
C LEU A 407 -23.35 1.91 11.88
N CYS A 408 -24.10 3.02 11.83
CA CYS A 408 -23.63 4.32 12.34
C CYS A 408 -23.43 4.32 13.85
N GLU A 409 -24.33 3.72 14.63
CA GLU A 409 -24.17 3.55 16.08
C GLU A 409 -22.92 2.75 16.43
N HIS A 410 -22.68 1.66 15.69
CA HIS A 410 -21.50 0.83 15.88
C HIS A 410 -20.21 1.58 15.50
N LEU A 411 -20.20 2.23 14.32
CA LEU A 411 -19.05 3.04 13.91
C LEU A 411 -18.77 4.14 14.93
N ASN A 412 -19.79 4.83 15.42
CA ASN A 412 -19.62 5.86 16.45
C ASN A 412 -19.03 5.31 17.73
N LYS A 413 -19.43 4.10 18.17
CA LYS A 413 -18.84 3.42 19.32
C LYS A 413 -17.35 3.12 19.10
N LEU A 414 -16.98 2.66 17.90
CA LEU A 414 -15.58 2.44 17.53
C LEU A 414 -14.78 3.76 17.51
N MET A 415 -15.35 4.83 16.96
CA MET A 415 -14.71 6.17 16.96
C MET A 415 -14.50 6.69 18.39
N HIS A 416 -15.42 6.44 19.32
CA HIS A 416 -15.23 6.79 20.74
C HIS A 416 -14.07 6.02 21.36
N ARG A 417 -13.88 4.74 21.00
CA ARG A 417 -12.77 3.91 21.46
C ARG A 417 -11.43 4.32 20.85
N PHE A 418 -11.40 4.60 19.54
CA PHE A 418 -10.15 4.85 18.80
C PHE A 418 -9.73 6.30 18.85
N GLY A 419 -10.67 7.24 18.75
CA GLY A 419 -10.43 8.68 18.71
C GLY A 419 -11.47 9.39 17.85
N ARG A 420 -12.35 10.17 18.47
CA ARG A 420 -13.47 10.86 17.82
C ARG A 420 -13.03 11.87 16.76
N MET A 421 -11.77 12.34 16.82
CA MET A 421 -11.22 13.33 15.88
C MET A 421 -10.33 12.70 14.79
N GLU A 422 -10.26 11.39 14.69
CA GLU A 422 -9.51 10.71 13.65
C GLU A 422 -10.20 10.85 12.28
N LYS A 423 -9.48 11.37 11.28
CA LYS A 423 -9.99 11.53 9.92
C LYS A 423 -10.46 10.18 9.36
N THR A 424 -11.70 10.15 8.90
CA THR A 424 -12.41 8.93 8.51
C THR A 424 -13.09 9.10 7.15
N MET A 425 -12.87 8.15 6.24
CA MET A 425 -13.62 8.05 4.96
C MET A 425 -14.64 6.92 5.05
N VAL A 426 -15.91 7.20 4.73
CA VAL A 426 -17.00 6.20 4.70
C VAL A 426 -17.50 6.04 3.27
N PHE A 427 -17.34 4.84 2.72
CA PHE A 427 -17.78 4.51 1.36
C PHE A 427 -19.19 3.94 1.39
N CYS A 428 -20.12 4.65 0.76
CA CYS A 428 -21.55 4.38 0.73
C CYS A 428 -21.99 3.84 -0.64
N VAL A 429 -23.13 3.16 -0.67
CA VAL A 429 -23.68 2.51 -1.88
C VAL A 429 -24.09 3.55 -2.94
N ASN A 430 -24.80 4.60 -2.50
CA ASN A 430 -25.32 5.66 -3.36
C ASN A 430 -25.46 6.98 -2.56
N MET A 431 -25.98 8.02 -3.21
CA MET A 431 -26.11 9.37 -2.68
C MET A 431 -27.03 9.47 -1.46
N ASP A 432 -28.16 8.75 -1.49
CA ASP A 432 -29.13 8.74 -0.40
C ASP A 432 -28.55 8.04 0.82
N HIS A 433 -27.87 6.91 0.62
CA HIS A 433 -27.16 6.21 1.68
C HIS A 433 -26.09 7.10 2.30
N ALA A 434 -25.29 7.81 1.48
CA ALA A 434 -24.28 8.73 1.98
C ALA A 434 -24.90 9.88 2.80
N LEU A 435 -26.06 10.39 2.38
CA LEU A 435 -26.80 11.42 3.12
C LEU A 435 -27.32 10.90 4.45
N GLN A 436 -27.94 9.71 4.48
CA GLN A 436 -28.46 9.09 5.70
C GLN A 436 -27.32 8.84 6.72
N VAL A 437 -26.19 8.30 6.26
CA VAL A 437 -25.02 8.08 7.10
C VAL A 437 -24.48 9.41 7.67
N THR A 438 -24.41 10.46 6.82
CA THR A 438 -23.96 11.80 7.26
C THR A 438 -24.89 12.36 8.34
N GLN A 439 -26.20 12.30 8.13
CA GLN A 439 -27.20 12.80 9.08
C GLN A 439 -27.15 12.06 10.41
N GLU A 440 -27.05 10.73 10.35
CA GLU A 440 -27.04 9.90 11.56
C GLU A 440 -25.74 10.07 12.36
N LEU A 441 -24.60 10.14 11.71
CA LEU A 441 -23.31 10.38 12.40
C LEU A 441 -23.24 11.80 13.01
N ASN A 442 -23.78 12.82 12.34
CA ASN A 442 -23.90 14.16 12.94
C ASN A 442 -24.86 14.17 14.12
N ARG A 443 -25.99 13.44 14.06
CA ARG A 443 -26.93 13.28 15.18
C ARG A 443 -26.25 12.64 16.40
N LEU A 444 -25.47 11.57 16.17
CA LEU A 444 -24.76 10.84 17.22
C LEU A 444 -23.62 11.64 17.85
N ASN A 445 -23.10 12.65 17.18
CA ASN A 445 -21.98 13.48 17.62
C ASN A 445 -22.38 14.95 17.84
N ALA A 446 -23.66 15.23 18.04
CA ALA A 446 -24.19 16.58 18.28
C ALA A 446 -23.62 17.25 19.53
N ASP A 447 -23.15 16.45 20.50
CA ASP A 447 -22.48 16.92 21.72
C ASP A 447 -21.16 17.65 21.46
N LEU A 448 -20.50 17.41 20.32
CA LEU A 448 -19.26 18.09 19.93
C LEU A 448 -19.48 19.55 19.51
N ASN A 449 -20.69 19.95 19.16
CA ASN A 449 -21.03 21.25 18.59
C ASN A 449 -20.19 21.63 17.36
N LEU A 450 -19.84 20.66 16.51
CA LEU A 450 -19.06 20.83 15.28
C LEU A 450 -19.98 20.60 14.07
N PRO A 451 -20.51 21.66 13.41
CA PRO A 451 -21.51 21.52 12.35
C PRO A 451 -21.00 20.76 11.12
N ASP A 452 -19.70 20.85 10.83
CA ASP A 452 -19.03 20.17 9.71
C ASP A 452 -18.28 18.90 10.18
N TYR A 453 -18.69 18.27 11.29
CA TYR A 453 -18.03 17.06 11.81
C TYR A 453 -18.08 15.90 10.80
N THR A 454 -19.29 15.59 10.30
CA THR A 454 -19.49 14.66 9.18
C THR A 454 -20.03 15.41 7.98
N VAL A 455 -19.36 15.30 6.85
CA VAL A 455 -19.79 15.93 5.60
C VAL A 455 -19.93 14.89 4.49
N ARG A 456 -20.85 15.17 3.55
CA ARG A 456 -20.97 14.41 2.33
C ARG A 456 -20.10 15.03 1.24
N ILE A 457 -19.23 14.23 0.62
CA ILE A 457 -18.33 14.67 -0.47
C ILE A 457 -18.60 13.83 -1.70
N VAL A 458 -19.36 14.39 -2.64
CA VAL A 458 -19.84 13.73 -3.86
C VAL A 458 -19.74 14.68 -5.06
N SER A 459 -19.70 14.12 -6.28
CA SER A 459 -19.46 14.90 -7.51
C SER A 459 -20.56 15.93 -7.79
N GLU A 460 -21.78 15.60 -7.41
CA GLU A 460 -22.99 16.38 -7.71
C GLU A 460 -23.10 17.66 -6.87
N GLU A 461 -22.33 17.77 -5.79
CA GLU A 461 -22.30 19.00 -4.96
C GLU A 461 -21.42 20.12 -5.56
N GLY A 462 -20.80 19.88 -6.71
CA GLY A 462 -20.10 20.91 -7.47
C GLY A 462 -19.01 21.65 -6.68
N ALA A 463 -19.10 22.99 -6.63
CA ALA A 463 -18.12 23.84 -5.95
C ALA A 463 -18.10 23.63 -4.43
N THR A 464 -19.24 23.35 -3.80
CA THR A 464 -19.34 23.11 -2.35
C THR A 464 -18.64 21.80 -1.99
N GLY A 465 -18.89 20.71 -2.74
CA GLY A 465 -18.20 19.45 -2.55
C GLY A 465 -16.69 19.57 -2.71
N LYS A 466 -16.22 20.36 -3.68
CA LYS A 466 -14.80 20.64 -3.88
C LYS A 466 -14.19 21.39 -2.69
N ALA A 467 -14.84 22.42 -2.17
CA ALA A 467 -14.38 23.17 -1.02
C ALA A 467 -14.31 22.32 0.27
N LEU A 468 -15.31 21.42 0.47
CA LEU A 468 -15.30 20.48 1.58
C LEU A 468 -14.18 19.45 1.44
N LEU A 469 -13.91 18.99 0.21
CA LEU A 469 -12.79 18.09 -0.06
C LEU A 469 -11.44 18.75 0.26
N GLU A 470 -11.23 19.98 -0.17
CA GLU A 470 -10.02 20.76 0.12
C GLU A 470 -9.83 20.91 1.65
N LYS A 471 -10.89 21.25 2.39
CA LYS A 471 -10.83 21.29 3.86
C LYS A 471 -10.53 19.93 4.50
N PHE A 472 -11.08 18.84 3.95
CA PHE A 472 -10.85 17.48 4.47
C PHE A 472 -9.42 17.01 4.24
N GLN A 473 -8.81 17.40 3.12
CA GLN A 473 -7.42 17.07 2.75
C GLN A 473 -6.39 17.87 3.56
N ASP A 474 -6.77 19.04 4.04
CA ASP A 474 -5.91 19.93 4.83
C ASP A 474 -5.61 19.29 6.20
N THR A 475 -4.33 19.03 6.46
CA THR A 475 -3.87 18.42 7.72
C THR A 475 -3.95 19.35 8.92
N GLU A 476 -3.98 20.67 8.70
CA GLU A 476 -4.12 21.68 9.75
C GLU A 476 -5.59 21.87 10.18
N LYS A 477 -6.54 21.42 9.36
CA LYS A 477 -7.97 21.54 9.67
C LYS A 477 -8.47 20.31 10.42
N GLN A 478 -9.00 20.52 11.61
CA GLN A 478 -9.61 19.45 12.40
C GLN A 478 -10.91 18.94 11.76
N VAL A 479 -11.75 19.83 11.26
CA VAL A 479 -13.02 19.50 10.57
C VAL A 479 -12.93 19.79 9.08
N PRO A 480 -13.61 18.99 8.25
CA PRO A 480 -14.42 17.80 8.53
C PRO A 480 -13.58 16.63 9.08
N VAL A 481 -14.16 15.85 10.01
CA VAL A 481 -13.54 14.63 10.56
C VAL A 481 -13.95 13.41 9.73
N ILE A 482 -15.25 13.29 9.43
CA ILE A 482 -15.80 12.17 8.68
C ILE A 482 -16.28 12.66 7.31
N ALA A 483 -15.82 12.02 6.24
CA ALA A 483 -16.27 12.26 4.88
C ALA A 483 -17.03 11.03 4.36
N THR A 484 -18.33 11.18 4.07
CA THR A 484 -19.09 10.14 3.39
C THR A 484 -19.06 10.35 1.87
N THR A 485 -18.92 9.27 1.12
CA THR A 485 -18.77 9.34 -0.34
C THR A 485 -19.33 8.10 -1.02
N VAL A 486 -19.58 8.21 -2.32
CA VAL A 486 -19.93 7.06 -3.16
C VAL A 486 -18.71 6.61 -3.97
N ASP A 487 -18.18 7.46 -4.83
CA ASP A 487 -17.04 7.15 -5.71
C ASP A 487 -16.01 8.28 -5.84
N LEU A 488 -16.32 9.52 -5.42
CA LEU A 488 -15.43 10.67 -5.64
C LEU A 488 -14.09 10.49 -4.94
N LEU A 489 -14.08 9.94 -3.72
CA LEU A 489 -12.87 9.73 -2.95
C LEU A 489 -12.07 8.47 -3.34
N THR A 490 -12.56 7.67 -4.29
CA THR A 490 -11.84 6.46 -4.75
C THR A 490 -10.60 6.78 -5.58
N THR A 491 -10.62 7.88 -6.32
CA THR A 491 -9.52 8.30 -7.20
C THR A 491 -9.20 9.78 -7.04
N GLY A 492 -7.91 10.15 -7.14
CA GLY A 492 -7.48 11.55 -7.22
C GLY A 492 -7.46 12.34 -5.91
N VAL A 493 -7.83 11.75 -4.78
CA VAL A 493 -7.84 12.45 -3.48
C VAL A 493 -6.55 12.20 -2.71
N ASP A 494 -5.90 13.26 -2.27
CA ASP A 494 -4.74 13.21 -1.38
C ASP A 494 -5.12 13.64 0.04
N ALA A 495 -5.41 12.68 0.90
CA ALA A 495 -5.73 12.93 2.31
C ALA A 495 -4.84 12.03 3.20
N PRO A 496 -3.58 12.42 3.43
CA PRO A 496 -2.61 11.57 4.12
C PRO A 496 -2.96 11.34 5.60
N SER A 497 -3.72 12.24 6.22
CA SER A 497 -4.16 12.14 7.62
C SER A 497 -5.30 11.15 7.87
N VAL A 498 -5.88 10.53 6.82
CA VAL A 498 -6.98 9.57 6.98
C VAL A 498 -6.50 8.33 7.75
N ARG A 499 -7.11 8.11 8.92
CA ARG A 499 -6.80 7.03 9.84
C ARG A 499 -7.78 5.85 9.69
N ASN A 500 -9.02 6.10 9.28
CA ASN A 500 -10.04 5.07 9.15
C ASN A 500 -10.65 5.08 7.74
N VAL A 501 -10.71 3.89 7.12
CA VAL A 501 -11.35 3.62 5.84
C VAL A 501 -12.51 2.66 6.09
N VAL A 502 -13.76 3.12 5.89
CA VAL A 502 -14.96 2.39 6.29
C VAL A 502 -15.73 1.91 5.06
N PHE A 503 -15.97 0.61 4.97
CA PHE A 503 -16.79 0.01 3.93
C PHE A 503 -18.23 -0.20 4.44
N MET A 504 -19.15 0.64 3.99
CA MET A 504 -20.60 0.44 4.06
C MET A 504 -21.19 0.14 2.67
N LYS A 505 -20.33 -0.10 1.69
CA LYS A 505 -20.61 -0.44 0.30
C LYS A 505 -19.98 -1.77 -0.04
N PRO A 506 -20.74 -2.75 -0.59
CA PRO A 506 -20.15 -3.99 -1.09
C PRO A 506 -19.17 -3.70 -2.23
N ILE A 507 -17.98 -4.28 -2.13
CA ILE A 507 -16.94 -4.16 -3.13
C ILE A 507 -16.73 -5.54 -3.79
N ALA A 508 -16.96 -5.62 -5.09
CA ALA A 508 -16.76 -6.84 -5.87
C ALA A 508 -15.44 -6.83 -6.66
N SER A 509 -14.89 -5.65 -6.94
CA SER A 509 -13.68 -5.47 -7.75
C SER A 509 -12.46 -5.26 -6.88
N ILE A 510 -11.44 -6.11 -7.05
CA ILE A 510 -10.11 -5.96 -6.41
C ILE A 510 -9.46 -4.60 -6.77
N VAL A 511 -9.70 -4.10 -7.97
CA VAL A 511 -9.22 -2.78 -8.42
C VAL A 511 -9.79 -1.66 -7.55
N SER A 512 -11.13 -1.64 -7.39
CA SER A 512 -11.81 -0.64 -6.54
C SER A 512 -11.38 -0.78 -5.09
N PHE A 513 -11.22 -2.01 -4.59
CA PHE A 513 -10.74 -2.29 -3.26
C PHE A 513 -9.35 -1.70 -3.02
N LYS A 514 -8.37 -2.00 -3.89
CA LYS A 514 -7.00 -1.46 -3.82
C LYS A 514 -6.96 0.07 -3.88
N GLN A 515 -7.80 0.68 -4.70
CA GLN A 515 -7.89 2.14 -4.79
C GLN A 515 -8.41 2.77 -3.49
N ILE A 516 -9.43 2.18 -2.88
CA ILE A 516 -10.02 2.66 -1.63
C ILE A 516 -9.05 2.49 -0.47
N VAL A 517 -8.50 1.28 -0.26
CA VAL A 517 -7.54 0.99 0.80
C VAL A 517 -6.29 1.85 0.67
N GLY A 518 -5.84 2.08 -0.57
CA GLY A 518 -4.72 2.96 -0.87
C GLY A 518 -4.91 4.43 -0.45
N ARG A 519 -6.13 4.86 -0.07
CA ARG A 519 -6.35 6.18 0.52
C ARG A 519 -5.84 6.24 1.96
N GLY A 520 -5.93 5.13 2.68
CA GLY A 520 -5.38 5.00 4.04
C GLY A 520 -3.88 4.76 4.07
N SER A 521 -3.27 4.24 3.01
CA SER A 521 -1.87 3.76 3.04
C SER A 521 -0.80 4.87 3.09
N ARG A 522 -1.14 6.13 2.92
CA ARG A 522 -0.16 7.24 3.01
C ARG A 522 0.29 7.49 4.43
N LEU A 523 1.57 7.80 4.59
CA LEU A 523 2.12 8.27 5.86
C LEU A 523 1.83 9.76 6.06
N CYS A 524 1.63 10.18 7.31
CA CYS A 524 1.51 11.59 7.69
C CYS A 524 2.21 11.81 9.03
N ALA A 525 3.47 12.22 8.99
CA ALA A 525 4.26 12.45 10.19
C ALA A 525 3.68 13.59 11.05
N ASP A 526 3.11 14.63 10.41
CA ASP A 526 2.54 15.80 11.11
C ASP A 526 1.38 15.44 12.04
N THR A 527 0.68 14.33 11.74
CA THR A 527 -0.44 13.83 12.54
C THR A 527 -0.13 12.50 13.21
N ASP A 528 1.14 12.12 13.30
CA ASP A 528 1.60 10.80 13.82
C ASP A 528 0.86 9.60 13.21
N LYS A 529 0.51 9.72 11.92
CA LYS A 529 -0.21 8.67 11.22
C LYS A 529 0.76 7.80 10.43
N PHE A 530 1.08 6.64 11.00
CA PHE A 530 1.97 5.62 10.44
C PHE A 530 1.26 4.32 10.11
N TRP A 531 0.00 4.20 10.49
CA TRP A 531 -0.89 3.08 10.22
C TRP A 531 -2.33 3.55 10.10
N PHE A 532 -3.22 2.70 9.60
CA PHE A 532 -4.64 3.00 9.43
C PHE A 532 -5.53 1.80 9.71
N ARG A 533 -6.84 2.01 9.85
CA ARG A 533 -7.84 0.97 10.05
C ARG A 533 -8.71 0.83 8.81
N VAL A 534 -9.00 -0.42 8.46
CA VAL A 534 -10.08 -0.78 7.53
C VAL A 534 -11.23 -1.30 8.38
N ILE A 535 -12.34 -0.56 8.41
CA ILE A 535 -13.56 -0.96 9.13
C ILE A 535 -14.55 -1.48 8.07
N ASP A 536 -14.87 -2.76 8.13
CA ASP A 536 -15.58 -3.46 7.08
C ASP A 536 -16.92 -4.04 7.57
N TYR A 537 -18.02 -3.49 7.06
CA TYR A 537 -19.39 -3.97 7.30
C TYR A 537 -19.93 -4.86 6.18
N THR A 538 -19.15 -5.09 5.12
CA THR A 538 -19.64 -5.69 3.87
C THR A 538 -18.85 -6.92 3.41
N ASN A 539 -17.90 -7.39 4.25
CA ASN A 539 -16.96 -8.47 3.92
C ASN A 539 -16.11 -8.19 2.67
N ALA A 540 -15.83 -6.91 2.39
CA ALA A 540 -14.93 -6.50 1.32
C ALA A 540 -13.47 -6.87 1.63
N SER A 541 -13.11 -6.96 2.92
CA SER A 541 -11.75 -7.27 3.39
C SER A 541 -11.25 -8.66 2.97
N ARG A 542 -12.14 -9.60 2.58
CA ARG A 542 -11.74 -10.87 1.94
C ARG A 542 -10.85 -10.68 0.70
N LEU A 543 -10.96 -9.53 0.04
CA LEU A 543 -10.15 -9.21 -1.14
C LEU A 543 -8.67 -8.98 -0.80
N PHE A 544 -8.30 -8.88 0.48
CA PHE A 544 -6.90 -8.92 0.89
C PHE A 544 -6.24 -10.27 0.61
N ASP A 545 -6.98 -11.36 0.63
CA ASP A 545 -6.46 -12.70 0.35
C ASP A 545 -5.94 -12.83 -1.10
N ASP A 546 -6.45 -11.99 -2.00
CA ASP A 546 -6.02 -11.90 -3.40
C ASP A 546 -5.13 -10.67 -3.67
N TRP A 547 -4.70 -9.96 -2.62
CA TRP A 547 -4.08 -8.63 -2.74
C TRP A 547 -2.75 -8.65 -3.50
N ASP A 548 -1.84 -9.51 -3.09
CA ASP A 548 -0.48 -9.58 -3.62
C ASP A 548 -0.14 -10.95 -4.24
N ARG A 549 -1.15 -11.75 -4.60
CA ARG A 549 -0.85 -12.93 -5.41
C ARG A 549 -0.06 -12.48 -6.63
N PRO A 550 1.21 -12.92 -6.79
CA PRO A 550 1.93 -12.71 -8.03
C PRO A 550 1.03 -13.22 -9.15
N SER A 551 0.80 -12.40 -10.13
CA SER A 551 0.21 -12.90 -11.36
C SER A 551 1.18 -13.97 -11.85
N GLU A 552 0.83 -15.25 -11.75
CA GLU A 552 1.65 -16.32 -12.32
C GLU A 552 2.05 -15.89 -13.72
N PRO A 553 3.36 -15.94 -14.08
CA PRO A 553 3.75 -15.77 -15.45
C PRO A 553 2.93 -16.81 -16.21
N GLY A 554 2.04 -16.36 -17.07
CA GLY A 554 1.31 -17.27 -17.92
C GLY A 554 2.35 -18.15 -18.59
N GLU A 555 2.34 -19.45 -18.30
CA GLU A 555 3.03 -20.41 -19.11
C GLU A 555 2.72 -20.03 -20.55
N GLY A 556 3.76 -19.72 -21.32
CA GLY A 556 3.68 -19.56 -22.77
C GLY A 556 3.17 -20.87 -23.34
N GLY A 557 1.90 -21.16 -23.10
CA GLY A 557 1.15 -22.18 -23.78
C GLY A 557 1.16 -21.82 -25.25
N ALA A 558 1.72 -22.72 -26.04
CA ALA A 558 1.60 -22.72 -27.48
C ALA A 558 0.22 -22.19 -27.88
N GLN A 559 0.18 -21.24 -28.82
CA GLN A 559 -1.03 -20.80 -29.48
C GLN A 559 -1.77 -22.07 -29.99
N THR A 560 -2.68 -22.55 -29.15
CA THR A 560 -3.79 -23.35 -29.67
C THR A 560 -4.77 -22.33 -30.20
N ASP A 561 -5.15 -22.47 -31.46
CA ASP A 561 -6.20 -21.70 -32.09
C ASP A 561 -7.35 -21.50 -31.11
N PRO A 562 -7.88 -20.26 -30.93
CA PRO A 562 -8.96 -20.02 -30.00
C PRO A 562 -10.15 -20.93 -30.36
N PRO A 563 -10.81 -21.55 -29.40
CA PRO A 563 -12.01 -22.30 -29.65
C PRO A 563 -13.03 -21.41 -30.36
N PHE A 564 -13.67 -21.91 -31.41
CA PHE A 564 -14.66 -21.24 -32.25
C PHE A 564 -15.57 -20.33 -31.42
N THR A 565 -15.52 -19.02 -31.70
CA THR A 565 -16.20 -17.99 -30.91
C THR A 565 -17.30 -17.35 -31.73
N CYS A 566 -18.42 -17.06 -31.09
CA CYS A 566 -19.55 -16.33 -31.71
C CYS A 566 -19.36 -14.81 -31.50
N ILE A 567 -19.76 -14.04 -32.51
CA ILE A 567 -19.83 -12.58 -32.39
C ILE A 567 -21.23 -12.19 -31.89
N VAL A 568 -21.30 -11.40 -30.81
CA VAL A 568 -22.55 -10.84 -30.29
C VAL A 568 -22.41 -9.32 -30.28
N GLY A 569 -23.23 -8.63 -31.08
CA GLY A 569 -23.20 -7.18 -31.15
C GLY A 569 -24.59 -6.59 -31.31
N GLY A 570 -24.70 -5.27 -31.22
CA GLY A 570 -26.00 -4.62 -31.42
C GLY A 570 -26.05 -3.17 -31.01
N THR A 571 -27.26 -2.64 -30.93
CA THR A 571 -27.53 -1.27 -30.50
C THR A 571 -28.50 -1.25 -29.34
N ILE A 572 -28.29 -0.32 -28.43
CA ILE A 572 -29.19 -0.04 -27.29
C ILE A 572 -29.78 1.35 -27.47
N LYS A 573 -31.11 1.43 -27.43
CA LYS A 573 -31.86 2.66 -27.65
C LYS A 573 -32.86 2.89 -26.54
N ASP A 574 -33.17 4.12 -26.29
CA ASP A 574 -34.31 4.53 -25.46
C ASP A 574 -35.63 4.20 -26.18
N GLU A 575 -36.53 3.51 -25.51
CA GLU A 575 -37.80 3.03 -26.12
C GLU A 575 -38.77 4.17 -26.48
N GLU A 576 -38.78 5.27 -25.74
CA GLU A 576 -39.71 6.41 -25.98
C GLU A 576 -39.13 7.37 -27.02
N THR A 577 -37.87 7.65 -27.00
CA THR A 577 -37.24 8.67 -27.87
C THR A 577 -36.58 8.07 -29.13
N GLY A 578 -36.32 6.78 -29.17
CA GLY A 578 -35.57 6.06 -30.20
C GLY A 578 -34.10 6.45 -30.29
N LYS A 579 -33.61 7.30 -29.39
CA LYS A 579 -32.18 7.73 -29.35
C LYS A 579 -31.29 6.64 -28.84
N PRO A 580 -30.08 6.51 -29.38
CA PRO A 580 -29.09 5.58 -28.85
C PRO A 580 -28.72 5.96 -27.41
N ILE A 581 -28.53 4.95 -26.55
CA ILE A 581 -28.10 5.13 -25.16
C ILE A 581 -26.61 4.89 -25.11
N GLU A 582 -25.87 5.95 -24.80
CA GLU A 582 -24.45 5.90 -24.52
C GLU A 582 -24.23 5.43 -23.06
N HIS A 583 -23.14 4.69 -22.83
CA HIS A 583 -22.78 4.15 -21.51
C HIS A 583 -23.78 3.16 -20.90
N ALA A 584 -24.66 2.54 -21.70
CA ALA A 584 -25.39 1.38 -21.22
C ALA A 584 -24.43 0.21 -21.01
N ARG A 585 -24.49 -0.44 -19.86
CA ARG A 585 -23.68 -1.60 -19.55
C ARG A 585 -24.32 -2.86 -20.13
N VAL A 586 -23.56 -3.58 -20.92
CA VAL A 586 -23.95 -4.87 -21.50
C VAL A 586 -23.08 -5.96 -20.89
N TYR A 587 -23.71 -6.89 -20.23
CA TYR A 587 -23.08 -7.99 -19.50
C TYR A 587 -23.51 -9.31 -20.11
N LEU A 588 -22.58 -10.19 -20.46
CA LEU A 588 -22.82 -11.53 -20.96
C LEU A 588 -22.16 -12.54 -20.04
N GLN A 589 -22.91 -13.54 -19.60
CA GLN A 589 -22.41 -14.65 -18.82
C GLN A 589 -22.58 -15.97 -19.58
N THR A 590 -21.46 -16.59 -19.96
CA THR A 590 -21.41 -17.87 -20.70
C THR A 590 -21.29 -19.06 -19.75
N SER A 591 -20.62 -18.88 -18.61
CA SER A 591 -20.50 -19.87 -17.52
C SER A 591 -20.34 -19.14 -16.18
N PRO A 592 -20.41 -19.81 -15.03
CA PRO A 592 -20.19 -19.16 -13.73
C PRO A 592 -18.88 -18.36 -13.63
N ASN A 593 -17.86 -18.76 -14.40
CA ASN A 593 -16.52 -18.17 -14.38
C ASN A 593 -16.16 -17.35 -15.64
N GLU A 594 -17.04 -17.27 -16.64
CA GLU A 594 -16.78 -16.57 -17.89
C GLU A 594 -17.82 -15.49 -18.12
N ILE A 595 -17.38 -14.25 -17.96
CA ILE A 595 -18.19 -13.04 -18.01
C ILE A 595 -17.56 -12.06 -19.01
N HIS A 596 -18.38 -11.54 -19.91
CA HIS A 596 -18.02 -10.45 -20.81
C HIS A 596 -18.82 -9.20 -20.41
N ASP A 597 -18.19 -8.05 -20.30
CA ASP A 597 -18.78 -6.81 -19.84
C ASP A 597 -18.29 -5.64 -20.69
N GLN A 598 -19.22 -4.85 -21.21
CA GLN A 598 -18.94 -3.69 -22.05
C GLN A 598 -19.96 -2.57 -21.85
N PHE A 599 -19.53 -1.33 -22.06
CA PHE A 599 -20.42 -0.18 -22.16
C PHE A 599 -20.66 0.21 -23.60
N THR A 600 -21.88 0.65 -23.95
CA THR A 600 -22.20 1.14 -25.28
C THR A 600 -21.50 2.46 -25.56
N GLY A 601 -21.10 2.63 -26.82
CA GLY A 601 -20.56 3.88 -27.35
C GLY A 601 -21.65 4.93 -27.62
N PRO A 602 -21.27 6.12 -28.18
CA PRO A 602 -22.18 7.24 -28.44
C PRO A 602 -23.38 6.89 -29.32
N ASN A 603 -23.24 5.90 -30.18
CA ASN A 603 -24.32 5.41 -31.04
C ASN A 603 -25.09 4.24 -30.42
N GLY A 604 -24.97 4.02 -29.11
CA GLY A 604 -25.59 2.91 -28.40
C GLY A 604 -25.05 1.52 -28.78
N GLN A 605 -23.94 1.43 -29.50
CA GLN A 605 -23.42 0.17 -30.03
C GLN A 605 -22.58 -0.57 -29.00
N PHE A 606 -22.72 -1.89 -28.97
CA PHE A 606 -21.86 -2.83 -28.23
C PHE A 606 -21.41 -3.98 -29.14
N PHE A 607 -20.29 -4.62 -28.82
CA PHE A 607 -19.73 -5.65 -29.67
C PHE A 607 -18.79 -6.59 -28.87
N PHE A 608 -19.12 -7.87 -28.83
CA PHE A 608 -18.29 -8.92 -28.25
C PHE A 608 -17.79 -9.82 -29.38
N SER A 609 -16.47 -9.86 -29.60
CA SER A 609 -15.84 -10.60 -30.68
C SER A 609 -15.55 -12.07 -30.36
N SER A 610 -15.76 -12.50 -29.11
CA SER A 610 -15.35 -13.82 -28.64
C SER A 610 -16.26 -14.29 -27.50
N VAL A 611 -17.44 -14.82 -27.88
CA VAL A 611 -18.41 -15.36 -26.92
C VAL A 611 -18.47 -16.87 -27.09
N GLY A 612 -18.30 -17.61 -25.99
CA GLY A 612 -18.32 -19.07 -26.00
C GLY A 612 -19.65 -19.66 -26.53
N LYS A 613 -19.61 -20.91 -27.04
CA LYS A 613 -20.79 -21.61 -27.54
C LYS A 613 -21.71 -22.04 -26.42
N GLY A 614 -23.00 -21.79 -26.50
CA GLY A 614 -24.01 -22.28 -25.57
C GLY A 614 -25.10 -21.31 -25.23
N LYS A 615 -25.77 -21.54 -24.10
CA LYS A 615 -26.73 -20.58 -23.53
C LYS A 615 -26.00 -19.49 -22.77
N VAL A 616 -26.19 -18.25 -23.16
CA VAL A 616 -25.54 -17.07 -22.59
C VAL A 616 -26.61 -16.18 -22.00
N VAL A 617 -26.45 -15.78 -20.75
CA VAL A 617 -27.33 -14.79 -20.11
C VAL A 617 -26.78 -13.40 -20.41
N MET A 618 -27.59 -12.59 -21.08
CA MET A 618 -27.28 -11.20 -21.37
C MET A 618 -28.08 -10.28 -20.46
N VAL A 619 -27.42 -9.32 -19.86
CA VAL A 619 -28.03 -8.28 -19.01
C VAL A 619 -27.61 -6.93 -19.53
N VAL A 620 -28.59 -6.05 -19.75
CA VAL A 620 -28.35 -4.68 -20.15
C VAL A 620 -28.89 -3.71 -19.10
N THR A 621 -28.04 -2.78 -18.65
CA THR A 621 -28.38 -1.74 -17.68
C THR A 621 -27.89 -0.38 -18.18
N ALA A 622 -28.68 0.64 -18.00
CA ALA A 622 -28.28 2.03 -18.26
C ALA A 622 -28.80 2.94 -17.13
N ALA A 623 -28.15 4.09 -16.94
CA ALA A 623 -28.66 5.11 -16.06
C ALA A 623 -30.06 5.51 -16.51
N ASP A 624 -30.99 5.67 -15.57
CA ASP A 624 -32.37 6.11 -15.82
C ASP A 624 -33.23 5.20 -16.73
N HIS A 625 -32.80 3.93 -16.94
CA HIS A 625 -33.53 2.95 -17.74
C HIS A 625 -33.74 1.63 -17.01
N ARG A 626 -34.86 0.95 -17.30
CA ARG A 626 -35.15 -0.37 -16.73
C ARG A 626 -34.17 -1.42 -17.28
N ARG A 627 -33.65 -2.25 -16.39
CA ARG A 627 -32.78 -3.40 -16.73
C ARG A 627 -33.53 -4.38 -17.64
N VAL A 628 -32.84 -4.85 -18.68
CA VAL A 628 -33.33 -5.94 -19.54
C VAL A 628 -32.41 -7.16 -19.36
N GLN A 629 -33.00 -8.34 -19.19
CA GLN A 629 -32.26 -9.61 -19.13
C GLN A 629 -32.88 -10.54 -20.17
N MET A 630 -32.00 -11.21 -20.94
CA MET A 630 -32.41 -12.19 -21.94
C MET A 630 -31.40 -13.34 -21.97
N THR A 631 -31.85 -14.48 -22.51
CA THR A 631 -30.98 -15.63 -22.74
C THR A 631 -30.76 -15.79 -24.25
N LEU A 632 -29.51 -15.78 -24.67
CA LEU A 632 -29.10 -15.99 -26.04
C LEU A 632 -28.59 -17.44 -26.20
N THR A 633 -28.72 -17.99 -27.41
CA THR A 633 -28.04 -19.23 -27.77
C THR A 633 -27.00 -18.93 -28.82
N THR A 634 -25.72 -19.01 -28.44
CA THR A 634 -24.59 -18.75 -29.36
C THR A 634 -24.18 -20.03 -30.08
N ALA A 635 -23.96 -19.93 -31.38
CA ALA A 635 -23.48 -21.02 -32.22
C ALA A 635 -22.29 -20.54 -33.04
N PRO A 636 -21.37 -21.43 -33.43
CA PRO A 636 -20.28 -21.07 -34.34
C PRO A 636 -20.86 -20.60 -35.68
N GLU A 637 -20.23 -19.63 -36.32
CA GLU A 637 -20.52 -19.12 -37.66
C GLU A 637 -21.78 -18.24 -37.83
N ALA A 638 -22.55 -17.96 -36.76
CA ALA A 638 -23.71 -17.07 -36.86
C ALA A 638 -23.53 -15.87 -35.93
N PRO A 639 -23.12 -14.68 -36.41
CA PRO A 639 -23.09 -13.49 -35.60
C PRO A 639 -24.51 -13.11 -35.14
N ILE A 640 -24.66 -12.78 -33.85
CA ILE A 640 -25.94 -12.34 -33.27
C ILE A 640 -25.93 -10.81 -33.25
N THR A 641 -26.88 -10.21 -33.96
CA THR A 641 -27.09 -8.75 -33.93
C THR A 641 -28.41 -8.45 -33.19
N LEU A 642 -28.35 -7.58 -32.20
CA LEU A 642 -29.48 -7.25 -31.33
C LEU A 642 -29.77 -5.75 -31.39
N ASP A 643 -31.08 -5.42 -31.47
CA ASP A 643 -31.58 -4.07 -31.30
C ASP A 643 -32.44 -4.02 -30.02
N ILE A 644 -31.88 -3.45 -28.95
CA ILE A 644 -32.48 -3.52 -27.61
C ILE A 644 -33.02 -2.15 -27.24
N ALA A 645 -34.28 -2.05 -26.99
CA ALA A 645 -34.91 -0.87 -26.48
C ALA A 645 -35.06 -0.93 -24.96
N LEU A 646 -34.53 0.07 -24.27
CA LEU A 646 -34.65 0.20 -22.81
C LEU A 646 -35.74 1.22 -22.49
N LYS A 647 -36.65 0.86 -21.58
CA LYS A 647 -37.64 1.78 -21.06
C LYS A 647 -37.02 2.82 -20.13
N PRO A 648 -37.22 4.13 -20.40
CA PRO A 648 -36.74 5.14 -19.47
C PRO A 648 -37.51 5.04 -18.14
N ILE A 649 -36.77 5.25 -17.06
CA ILE A 649 -37.36 5.50 -15.75
C ILE A 649 -37.64 6.99 -15.72
N LYS A 650 -38.89 7.39 -15.85
CA LYS A 650 -39.27 8.80 -15.73
C LYS A 650 -38.83 9.29 -14.37
N GLU A 651 -38.08 10.42 -14.33
CA GLU A 651 -37.66 11.10 -13.11
C GLU A 651 -38.81 11.31 -12.14
N SER A 652 -39.10 10.32 -11.33
CA SER A 652 -39.51 10.50 -9.94
C SER A 652 -38.35 9.86 -9.15
N GLN A 653 -37.83 10.52 -8.11
CA GLN A 653 -36.91 9.96 -7.13
C GLN A 653 -37.10 8.46 -7.09
N SER A 654 -36.08 7.67 -7.45
CA SER A 654 -36.20 6.22 -7.54
C SER A 654 -36.74 5.73 -6.18
N LYS A 655 -38.03 5.50 -6.14
CA LYS A 655 -38.70 5.06 -4.92
C LYS A 655 -38.38 3.60 -4.76
N ARG A 656 -37.30 3.35 -4.03
CA ARG A 656 -36.87 1.99 -3.65
C ARG A 656 -37.88 1.42 -2.67
N VAL A 657 -38.01 0.12 -2.68
CA VAL A 657 -38.70 -0.58 -1.60
C VAL A 657 -38.04 -0.18 -0.29
N LYS A 658 -38.80 0.23 0.71
CA LYS A 658 -38.26 0.62 2.03
C LYS A 658 -38.87 -0.27 3.10
N ILE A 659 -38.00 -0.75 3.98
CA ILE A 659 -38.43 -1.55 5.13
C ILE A 659 -37.95 -0.91 6.42
N THR A 660 -38.83 -0.83 7.41
CA THR A 660 -38.56 -0.25 8.73
C THR A 660 -39.08 -1.16 9.83
N GLY A 661 -38.65 -0.97 11.07
CA GLY A 661 -38.99 -1.82 12.19
C GLY A 661 -38.16 -3.10 12.26
N LEU A 662 -36.97 -3.11 11.63
CA LEU A 662 -36.05 -4.24 11.61
C LEU A 662 -35.28 -4.35 12.92
N ASN A 663 -35.17 -5.58 13.46
CA ASN A 663 -34.32 -5.87 14.62
C ASN A 663 -32.90 -6.17 14.13
N VAL A 664 -32.07 -5.13 13.99
CA VAL A 664 -30.69 -5.23 13.52
C VAL A 664 -29.74 -5.46 14.70
N ARG A 665 -28.94 -6.52 14.64
CA ARG A 665 -27.94 -6.86 15.66
C ARG A 665 -26.59 -7.09 15.02
N MET A 666 -25.52 -6.64 15.70
CA MET A 666 -24.17 -7.10 15.39
C MET A 666 -24.07 -8.55 15.86
N VAL A 667 -23.69 -9.45 14.98
CA VAL A 667 -23.64 -10.91 15.28
C VAL A 667 -22.23 -11.46 15.28
N ASP A 668 -21.30 -10.75 14.64
CA ASP A 668 -19.90 -11.13 14.61
C ASP A 668 -19.03 -9.87 14.51
N GLU A 669 -17.95 -9.86 15.27
CA GLU A 669 -16.98 -8.77 15.28
C GLU A 669 -15.58 -9.39 15.36
N VAL A 670 -14.82 -9.28 14.28
CA VAL A 670 -13.49 -9.88 14.17
C VAL A 670 -12.48 -8.77 13.96
N TYR A 671 -11.45 -8.78 14.77
CA TYR A 671 -10.31 -7.89 14.68
C TYR A 671 -9.13 -8.67 14.10
N GLU A 672 -8.67 -8.26 12.94
CA GLU A 672 -7.63 -8.96 12.20
C GLU A 672 -6.43 -8.02 11.99
N GLU A 673 -5.24 -8.49 12.36
CA GLU A 673 -3.99 -7.91 11.88
C GLU A 673 -3.54 -8.67 10.65
N ARG A 674 -3.08 -7.95 9.63
CA ARG A 674 -2.55 -8.57 8.43
C ARG A 674 -1.10 -8.16 8.24
N ASP A 675 -0.28 -9.13 7.79
CA ASP A 675 1.10 -8.86 7.43
C ASP A 675 1.20 -8.02 6.13
N ALA A 676 2.42 -7.68 5.74
CA ALA A 676 2.67 -6.89 4.54
C ALA A 676 2.16 -7.57 3.25
N ASP A 677 2.14 -8.91 3.22
CA ASP A 677 1.65 -9.71 2.10
C ASP A 677 0.12 -9.85 2.07
N GLY A 678 -0.56 -9.25 3.08
CA GLY A 678 -2.02 -9.30 3.19
C GLY A 678 -2.55 -10.59 3.82
N ASN A 679 -1.67 -11.50 4.29
CA ASN A 679 -2.10 -12.72 4.95
C ASN A 679 -2.65 -12.40 6.33
N LEU A 680 -3.71 -13.11 6.69
CA LEU A 680 -4.31 -13.00 8.01
C LEU A 680 -3.34 -13.53 9.07
N VAL A 681 -2.99 -12.69 10.03
CA VAL A 681 -2.26 -13.11 11.23
C VAL A 681 -3.29 -13.27 12.35
N THR A 682 -3.77 -14.48 12.55
CA THR A 682 -4.63 -14.75 13.70
C THR A 682 -3.82 -14.73 14.99
N PRO A 683 -4.44 -14.42 16.16
CA PRO A 683 -3.76 -14.55 17.45
C PRO A 683 -3.13 -15.93 17.65
N GLU A 684 -3.82 -17.00 17.22
CA GLU A 684 -3.31 -18.38 17.31
C GLU A 684 -2.08 -18.60 16.40
N ASP A 685 -2.08 -18.04 15.18
CA ASP A 685 -0.95 -18.19 14.26
C ASP A 685 0.26 -17.38 14.74
N TYR A 686 0.02 -16.20 15.33
CA TYR A 686 1.07 -15.44 15.98
C TYR A 686 1.68 -16.20 17.15
N LEU A 687 0.84 -16.77 18.03
CA LEU A 687 1.34 -17.59 19.16
C LEU A 687 2.11 -18.84 18.69
N LYS A 688 1.66 -19.51 17.61
CA LYS A 688 2.42 -20.64 17.00
C LYS A 688 3.77 -20.19 16.49
N LYS A 689 3.83 -19.06 15.78
CA LYS A 689 5.08 -18.47 15.28
C LYS A 689 6.01 -18.15 16.44
N VAL A 690 5.53 -17.42 17.45
CA VAL A 690 6.31 -17.06 18.64
C VAL A 690 6.86 -18.32 19.32
N ARG A 691 6.03 -19.35 19.46
CA ARG A 691 6.46 -20.65 20.02
C ARG A 691 7.58 -21.30 19.20
N GLN A 692 7.46 -21.31 17.87
CA GLN A 692 8.48 -21.87 16.98
C GLN A 692 9.81 -21.13 17.11
N GLU A 693 9.79 -19.79 17.10
CA GLU A 693 10.98 -18.96 17.23
C GLU A 693 11.65 -19.10 18.60
N LEU A 694 10.84 -19.17 19.67
CA LEU A 694 11.35 -19.39 21.01
C LEU A 694 12.01 -20.77 21.17
N LEU A 695 11.36 -21.84 20.66
CA LEU A 695 11.89 -23.19 20.72
C LEU A 695 13.15 -23.36 19.85
N ALA A 696 13.32 -22.56 18.80
CA ALA A 696 14.54 -22.50 18.00
C ALA A 696 15.69 -21.80 18.76
N ALA A 697 15.38 -20.82 19.62
CA ALA A 697 16.35 -20.07 20.40
C ALA A 697 16.67 -20.74 21.76
N CYS A 698 15.66 -21.33 22.41
CA CYS A 698 15.77 -21.98 23.73
C CYS A 698 14.98 -23.29 23.71
N HIS A 699 15.65 -24.42 23.84
CA HIS A 699 15.07 -25.75 23.70
C HIS A 699 14.35 -26.24 24.97
N SER A 700 14.55 -25.55 26.08
CA SER A 700 13.92 -25.89 27.37
C SER A 700 13.66 -24.65 28.21
N MET A 701 12.72 -24.80 29.18
CA MET A 701 12.42 -23.74 30.15
C MET A 701 13.65 -23.36 30.99
N VAL A 702 14.51 -24.33 31.33
CA VAL A 702 15.76 -24.09 32.06
C VAL A 702 16.73 -23.23 31.24
N GLU A 703 16.82 -23.49 29.95
CA GLU A 703 17.67 -22.72 29.03
C GLU A 703 17.14 -21.28 28.86
N LEU A 704 15.83 -21.10 28.71
CA LEU A 704 15.19 -19.79 28.71
C LEU A 704 15.47 -19.03 30.01
N GLN A 705 15.31 -19.67 31.16
CA GLN A 705 15.57 -19.09 32.48
C GLN A 705 17.03 -18.66 32.64
N GLN A 706 17.97 -19.49 32.22
CA GLN A 706 19.40 -19.16 32.24
C GLN A 706 19.75 -17.99 31.33
N ALA A 707 19.16 -17.96 30.12
CA ALA A 707 19.33 -16.84 29.22
C ALA A 707 18.71 -15.55 29.76
N TRP A 708 17.58 -15.66 30.48
CA TRP A 708 16.88 -14.51 31.02
C TRP A 708 17.57 -13.82 32.19
N VAL A 709 18.19 -14.58 33.10
CA VAL A 709 18.91 -14.01 34.24
C VAL A 709 20.26 -13.39 33.84
N ASP A 710 20.86 -13.83 32.75
CA ASP A 710 22.07 -13.23 32.19
C ASP A 710 21.73 -12.06 31.29
N LYS A 711 22.24 -10.88 31.63
CA LYS A 711 21.92 -9.65 30.87
C LYS A 711 22.29 -9.75 29.39
N ALA A 712 23.49 -10.24 29.07
CA ALA A 712 23.97 -10.28 27.68
C ALA A 712 23.15 -11.26 26.83
N ARG A 713 22.86 -12.46 27.38
CA ARG A 713 22.04 -13.48 26.72
C ARG A 713 20.60 -13.05 26.58
N ARG A 714 20.05 -12.35 27.59
CA ARG A 714 18.70 -11.80 27.53
C ARG A 714 18.59 -10.75 26.43
N ASP A 715 19.52 -9.79 26.35
CA ASP A 715 19.53 -8.74 25.37
C ASP A 715 19.68 -9.33 23.95
N GLU A 716 20.52 -10.36 23.76
CA GLU A 716 20.66 -11.12 22.52
C GLU A 716 19.35 -11.86 22.14
N LEU A 717 18.74 -12.55 23.11
CA LEU A 717 17.46 -13.25 22.89
C LEU A 717 16.37 -12.28 22.48
N LEU A 718 16.18 -11.18 23.21
CA LEU A 718 15.18 -10.18 22.88
C LEU A 718 15.42 -9.55 21.51
N SER A 719 16.67 -9.22 21.18
CA SER A 719 17.04 -8.69 19.87
C SER A 719 16.75 -9.69 18.74
N THR A 720 17.05 -10.98 18.97
CA THR A 720 16.77 -12.05 18.02
C THR A 720 15.27 -12.22 17.81
N LEU A 721 14.48 -12.23 18.89
CA LEU A 721 13.03 -12.35 18.82
C LEU A 721 12.39 -11.14 18.13
N GLU A 722 12.85 -9.91 18.43
CA GLU A 722 12.41 -8.70 17.78
C GLU A 722 12.72 -8.72 16.27
N SER A 723 13.91 -9.17 15.87
CA SER A 723 14.30 -9.30 14.45
C SER A 723 13.42 -10.30 13.68
N ARG A 724 12.81 -11.24 14.39
CA ARG A 724 11.88 -12.26 13.87
C ARG A 724 10.41 -11.89 14.08
N MET A 725 10.12 -10.64 14.38
CA MET A 725 8.76 -10.12 14.54
C MET A 725 8.02 -10.69 15.77
N VAL A 726 8.74 -11.01 16.83
CA VAL A 726 8.17 -11.42 18.11
C VAL A 726 8.21 -10.23 19.08
N HIS A 727 7.05 -9.70 19.45
CA HIS A 727 6.91 -8.52 20.30
C HIS A 727 6.14 -8.86 21.58
N LEU A 728 6.72 -8.51 22.72
CA LEU A 728 6.14 -8.80 24.04
C LEU A 728 4.80 -8.11 24.27
N ASP A 729 4.62 -6.91 23.73
CA ASP A 729 3.39 -6.15 23.93
C ASP A 729 2.22 -6.76 23.16
N ILE A 730 2.48 -7.34 21.98
CA ILE A 730 1.47 -8.12 21.24
C ILE A 730 1.08 -9.37 22.03
N LEU A 731 2.03 -10.03 22.67
CA LEU A 731 1.74 -11.19 23.53
C LEU A 731 0.86 -10.81 24.74
N ARG A 732 1.13 -9.66 25.38
CA ARG A 732 0.29 -9.13 26.47
C ARG A 732 -1.16 -8.89 26.03
N GLU A 733 -1.31 -8.34 24.82
CA GLU A 733 -2.64 -8.08 24.24
C GLU A 733 -3.38 -9.38 23.90
N ILE A 734 -2.73 -10.30 23.18
CA ILE A 734 -3.32 -11.59 22.78
C ILE A 734 -3.72 -12.44 24.00
N LEU A 735 -2.87 -12.46 25.03
CA LEU A 735 -3.12 -13.24 26.25
C LEU A 735 -4.01 -12.52 27.27
N HIS A 736 -4.43 -11.28 26.96
CA HIS A 736 -5.23 -10.41 27.82
C HIS A 736 -4.60 -10.20 29.22
N ARG A 737 -3.27 -10.13 29.28
CA ARG A 737 -2.47 -9.94 30.50
C ARG A 737 -1.48 -8.77 30.33
N PRO A 738 -1.98 -7.51 30.38
CA PRO A 738 -1.12 -6.33 30.21
C PRO A 738 -0.09 -6.17 31.33
N ASP A 739 -0.33 -6.78 32.48
CA ASP A 739 0.46 -6.80 33.70
C ASP A 739 1.53 -7.89 33.74
N ALA A 740 1.50 -8.85 32.79
CA ALA A 740 2.37 -10.03 32.82
C ALA A 740 3.85 -9.67 32.64
N ASP A 741 4.70 -10.35 33.44
CA ASP A 741 6.16 -10.26 33.27
C ASP A 741 6.60 -10.80 31.90
N ALA A 742 7.61 -10.19 31.30
CA ALA A 742 8.10 -10.55 29.97
C ALA A 742 8.62 -12.00 29.90
N TYR A 743 9.28 -12.48 30.95
CA TYR A 743 9.71 -13.88 31.04
C TYR A 743 8.54 -14.83 31.03
N ASP A 744 7.50 -14.52 31.83
CA ASP A 744 6.32 -15.38 31.97
C ASP A 744 5.52 -15.47 30.67
N LEU A 745 5.44 -14.38 29.91
CA LEU A 745 4.83 -14.41 28.57
C LEU A 745 5.54 -15.40 27.66
N LEU A 746 6.87 -15.32 27.59
CA LEU A 746 7.68 -16.21 26.74
C LEU A 746 7.62 -17.67 27.24
N ALA A 747 7.73 -17.89 28.54
CA ALA A 747 7.65 -19.21 29.16
C ALA A 747 6.27 -19.85 28.97
N HIS A 748 5.20 -19.06 29.09
CA HIS A 748 3.83 -19.52 28.84
C HIS A 748 3.64 -19.97 27.39
N VAL A 749 4.04 -19.16 26.43
CA VAL A 749 3.84 -19.46 25.01
C VAL A 749 4.68 -20.66 24.55
N ALA A 750 5.93 -20.76 25.00
CA ALA A 750 6.82 -21.84 24.59
C ALA A 750 6.55 -23.16 25.32
N PHE A 751 6.36 -23.11 26.64
CA PHE A 751 6.40 -24.27 27.53
C PHE A 751 5.10 -24.48 28.33
N GLY A 752 4.12 -23.58 28.24
CA GLY A 752 2.84 -23.68 28.98
C GLY A 752 2.97 -23.36 30.46
N ALA A 753 3.97 -22.58 30.87
CA ALA A 753 4.15 -22.12 32.24
C ALA A 753 3.00 -21.20 32.70
N ASP A 754 2.82 -21.03 33.99
CA ASP A 754 1.85 -20.10 34.57
C ASP A 754 2.26 -18.64 34.28
N LEU A 755 1.28 -17.77 34.07
CA LEU A 755 1.50 -16.35 33.81
C LEU A 755 1.48 -15.58 35.14
N HIS A 756 2.62 -14.98 35.49
CA HIS A 756 2.74 -14.10 36.65
C HIS A 756 2.95 -12.64 36.20
N SER A 757 2.39 -11.71 36.96
CA SER A 757 2.68 -10.29 36.84
C SER A 757 4.02 -9.92 37.49
N CYS A 758 4.57 -8.77 37.13
CA CYS A 758 5.75 -8.23 37.80
C CYS A 758 5.46 -8.01 39.30
N GLU A 759 4.23 -7.66 39.68
CA GLU A 759 3.82 -7.49 41.05
C GLU A 759 3.78 -8.82 41.80
N GLU A 760 3.22 -9.87 41.20
CA GLU A 760 3.19 -11.23 41.81
C GLU A 760 4.58 -11.77 42.06
N ARG A 761 5.52 -11.60 41.11
CA ARG A 761 6.92 -11.99 41.28
C ARG A 761 7.65 -11.18 42.35
N ALA A 762 7.43 -9.84 42.39
CA ALA A 762 7.99 -9.00 43.43
C ALA A 762 7.51 -9.42 44.82
N ASN A 763 6.22 -9.74 44.97
CA ASN A 763 5.63 -10.20 46.26
C ASN A 763 6.19 -11.58 46.63
N ALA A 764 6.35 -12.50 45.70
CA ALA A 764 6.92 -13.81 45.94
C ALA A 764 8.41 -13.69 46.36
N LEU A 765 9.18 -12.80 45.79
CA LEU A 765 10.56 -12.50 46.19
C LEU A 765 10.65 -12.10 47.64
N PHE A 766 9.79 -11.21 48.14
CA PHE A 766 9.79 -10.78 49.54
C PHE A 766 9.45 -11.93 50.49
N ASN A 767 8.49 -12.78 50.10
CA ASN A 767 8.05 -13.88 50.94
C ASN A 767 9.10 -14.99 51.01
N LEU A 768 9.79 -15.32 49.93
CA LEU A 768 10.70 -16.47 49.84
C LEU A 768 12.15 -16.14 50.13
N HIS A 769 12.59 -14.88 49.95
CA HIS A 769 13.99 -14.48 50.04
C HIS A 769 14.25 -13.31 50.98
N LYS A 770 13.52 -13.21 52.10
CA LYS A 770 13.68 -12.18 53.10
C LYS A 770 15.10 -12.13 53.65
N GLU A 771 15.74 -13.31 53.86
CA GLU A 771 17.11 -13.42 54.34
C GLU A 771 18.12 -12.75 53.43
N PHE A 772 17.87 -12.68 52.10
CA PHE A 772 18.74 -12.00 51.16
C PHE A 772 18.87 -10.52 51.49
N PHE A 773 17.74 -9.84 51.75
CA PHE A 773 17.74 -8.42 52.09
C PHE A 773 18.37 -8.15 53.48
N GLU A 774 18.31 -9.10 54.38
CA GLU A 774 18.92 -9.00 55.73
C GLU A 774 20.44 -9.09 55.70
N THR A 775 21.04 -9.53 54.59
CA THR A 775 22.53 -9.57 54.47
C THR A 775 23.16 -8.19 54.21
N PHE A 776 22.35 -7.20 53.85
CA PHE A 776 22.80 -5.82 53.50
C PHE A 776 22.51 -4.86 54.66
N ASP A 777 23.32 -3.81 54.78
CA ASP A 777 23.04 -2.71 55.69
C ASP A 777 21.78 -1.94 55.28
N ASP A 778 21.30 -1.03 56.13
CA ASP A 778 20.03 -0.33 55.91
C ASP A 778 20.02 0.53 54.64
N GLU A 779 21.16 1.11 54.25
CA GLU A 779 21.25 1.95 53.04
C GLU A 779 21.25 1.11 51.78
N ALA A 780 22.08 0.08 51.68
CA ALA A 780 22.12 -0.87 50.56
C ALA A 780 20.78 -1.64 50.41
N ARG A 781 20.17 -2.03 51.55
CA ARG A 781 18.83 -2.64 51.56
C ARG A 781 17.77 -1.69 51.01
N GLY A 782 17.78 -0.43 51.39
CA GLY A 782 16.86 0.57 50.87
C GLY A 782 16.97 0.76 49.34
N ILE A 783 18.17 0.68 48.78
CA ILE A 783 18.41 0.71 47.33
C ILE A 783 17.84 -0.53 46.66
N LEU A 784 18.10 -1.74 47.17
CA LEU A 784 17.54 -2.98 46.63
C LEU A 784 16.01 -2.99 46.66
N LEU A 785 15.41 -2.53 47.73
CA LEU A 785 13.94 -2.42 47.85
C LEU A 785 13.40 -1.42 46.80
N SER A 786 14.07 -0.32 46.55
CA SER A 786 13.66 0.64 45.54
C SER A 786 13.80 0.07 44.10
N LEU A 787 14.79 -0.82 43.87
CA LEU A 787 14.89 -1.55 42.60
C LEU A 787 13.74 -2.54 42.42
N VAL A 788 13.32 -3.24 43.48
CA VAL A 788 12.13 -4.14 43.42
C VAL A 788 10.86 -3.35 43.17
N GLU A 789 10.71 -2.14 43.73
CA GLU A 789 9.56 -1.28 43.40
C GLU A 789 9.61 -0.83 41.93
N LYS A 790 10.76 -0.52 41.36
CA LYS A 790 10.91 -0.26 39.95
C LYS A 790 10.55 -1.47 39.10
N TYR A 791 10.98 -2.67 39.48
CA TYR A 791 10.65 -3.90 38.81
C TYR A 791 9.11 -4.14 38.74
N ARG A 792 8.36 -3.77 39.74
CA ARG A 792 6.88 -3.92 39.75
C ARG A 792 6.21 -3.23 38.55
N TYR A 793 6.77 -2.11 38.11
CA TYR A 793 6.18 -1.28 37.04
C TYR A 793 6.85 -1.47 35.68
N GLY A 794 8.18 -1.65 35.63
CA GLY A 794 8.94 -1.69 34.37
C GLY A 794 9.57 -3.06 34.04
N GLY A 795 9.44 -4.03 34.95
CA GLY A 795 10.04 -5.36 34.76
C GLY A 795 11.58 -5.35 34.84
N VAL A 796 12.18 -6.48 34.49
CA VAL A 796 13.63 -6.66 34.59
C VAL A 796 14.44 -5.79 33.63
N ILE A 797 13.88 -5.41 32.49
CA ILE A 797 14.57 -4.63 31.46
C ILE A 797 14.95 -3.25 32.02
N GLU A 798 14.03 -2.61 32.75
CA GLU A 798 14.28 -1.31 33.36
C GLU A 798 15.27 -1.40 34.52
N VAL A 799 15.19 -2.44 35.34
CA VAL A 799 16.05 -2.62 36.53
C VAL A 799 17.47 -3.04 36.16
N ALA A 800 17.65 -3.78 35.09
CA ALA A 800 18.97 -4.24 34.62
C ALA A 800 19.81 -3.16 33.95
N ASP A 801 19.21 -2.00 33.59
CA ASP A 801 19.93 -0.87 33.01
C ASP A 801 20.49 0.05 34.10
N PRO A 802 21.80 0.32 34.14
CA PRO A 802 22.39 1.29 35.08
C PRO A 802 21.80 2.70 35.01
N ALA A 803 21.13 3.06 33.88
CA ALA A 803 20.40 4.32 33.77
C ALA A 803 19.24 4.45 34.78
N VAL A 804 18.76 3.34 35.36
CA VAL A 804 17.73 3.32 36.42
C VAL A 804 18.11 4.23 37.61
N PHE A 805 19.41 4.37 37.90
CA PHE A 805 19.88 5.18 39.00
C PHE A 805 19.82 6.69 38.74
N THR A 806 19.70 7.12 37.49
CA THR A 806 19.45 8.52 37.12
C THR A 806 18.01 8.94 37.29
N LEU A 807 17.09 7.99 37.48
CA LEU A 807 15.66 8.19 37.64
C LEU A 807 15.27 8.25 39.13
N ALA A 808 14.14 8.87 39.45
CA ALA A 808 13.58 8.81 40.80
C ALA A 808 13.26 7.35 41.20
N PRO A 809 13.45 6.94 42.45
CA PRO A 809 13.81 7.75 43.63
C PRO A 809 15.31 8.05 43.77
N PHE A 810 16.16 7.44 42.96
CA PHE A 810 17.63 7.52 43.14
C PHE A 810 18.18 8.92 42.78
N ASN A 811 17.83 9.43 41.59
CA ASN A 811 18.29 10.73 41.08
C ASN A 811 19.79 10.97 41.28
N SER A 812 20.63 9.94 41.09
CA SER A 812 22.04 9.92 41.48
C SER A 812 22.94 9.28 40.44
N ASP A 813 24.24 9.54 40.52
CA ASP A 813 25.25 8.80 39.75
C ASP A 813 25.43 7.39 40.34
N VAL A 814 25.60 6.40 39.47
CA VAL A 814 25.83 4.98 39.85
C VAL A 814 26.97 4.83 40.85
N ARG A 815 28.00 5.69 40.83
CA ARG A 815 29.12 5.69 41.78
C ARG A 815 28.71 6.03 43.20
N HIS A 816 27.70 6.90 43.36
CA HIS A 816 27.14 7.23 44.66
C HIS A 816 26.29 6.08 45.20
N VAL A 817 25.45 5.51 44.35
CA VAL A 817 24.56 4.39 44.71
C VAL A 817 25.36 3.12 45.05
N ALA A 818 26.58 2.96 44.48
CA ALA A 818 27.44 1.81 44.74
C ALA A 818 28.21 1.87 46.09
N LYS A 819 28.28 3.02 46.73
CA LYS A 819 29.07 3.18 47.94
C LYS A 819 28.64 2.25 49.09
N PRO A 820 27.36 2.11 49.44
CA PRO A 820 26.89 1.19 50.47
C PRO A 820 27.19 -0.28 50.16
N PHE A 821 27.38 -0.65 48.90
CA PHE A 821 27.76 -2.02 48.50
C PHE A 821 29.26 -2.28 48.55
N GLY A 822 30.07 -1.27 48.71
CA GLY A 822 31.53 -1.37 48.67
C GLY A 822 32.15 -1.09 47.29
N GLY A 823 31.33 -0.82 46.27
CA GLY A 823 31.78 -0.50 44.93
C GLY A 823 30.80 -0.87 43.82
N ILE A 824 31.15 -0.52 42.59
CA ILE A 824 30.27 -0.77 41.41
C ILE A 824 30.20 -2.28 41.11
N ALA A 825 31.28 -3.03 41.36
CA ALA A 825 31.29 -4.47 41.09
C ALA A 825 30.38 -5.22 42.07
N GLU A 826 30.40 -4.83 43.34
CA GLU A 826 29.57 -5.39 44.41
C GLU A 826 28.08 -4.99 44.21
N LEU A 827 27.78 -3.77 43.81
CA LEU A 827 26.44 -3.38 43.45
C LEU A 827 25.90 -4.23 42.28
N ARG A 828 26.72 -4.42 41.22
CA ARG A 828 26.32 -5.24 40.08
C ARG A 828 26.07 -6.68 40.51
N ALA A 829 26.95 -7.25 41.33
CA ALA A 829 26.73 -8.62 41.84
C ALA A 829 25.45 -8.73 42.66
N ALA A 830 25.10 -7.73 43.47
CA ALA A 830 23.85 -7.69 44.25
C ALA A 830 22.62 -7.57 43.32
N MET A 831 22.71 -6.79 42.23
CA MET A 831 21.64 -6.69 41.21
C MET A 831 21.46 -8.00 40.45
N ASP A 832 22.55 -8.63 40.02
CA ASP A 832 22.50 -9.92 39.33
C ASP A 832 21.88 -11.02 40.19
N GLU A 833 22.24 -11.04 41.49
CA GLU A 833 21.66 -11.96 42.46
C GLU A 833 20.18 -11.67 42.74
N LEU A 834 19.79 -10.39 42.78
CA LEU A 834 18.39 -9.97 42.90
C LEU A 834 17.56 -10.50 41.71
N ILE A 835 18.05 -10.29 40.47
CA ILE A 835 17.40 -10.75 39.24
C ILE A 835 17.29 -12.27 39.24
N ARG A 836 18.37 -12.97 39.66
CA ARG A 836 18.38 -14.43 39.75
C ARG A 836 17.28 -14.93 40.71
N ARG A 837 17.10 -14.28 41.85
CA ARG A 837 16.07 -14.67 42.86
C ARG A 837 14.65 -14.37 42.41
N ILE A 838 14.46 -13.37 41.53
CA ILE A 838 13.14 -13.10 40.95
C ILE A 838 12.68 -14.27 40.06
N TYR A 839 13.60 -14.88 39.28
CA TYR A 839 13.23 -15.86 38.25
C TYR A 839 13.55 -17.33 38.59
N MET A 840 14.39 -17.62 39.58
CA MET A 840 14.74 -18.98 39.95
C MET A 840 13.83 -19.62 41.04
N GLN A 841 12.64 -19.11 41.22
CA GLN A 841 11.72 -19.54 42.32
C GLN A 841 10.93 -20.82 42.02
N GLU A 842 10.98 -21.38 40.81
CA GLU A 842 10.08 -22.47 40.38
C GLU A 842 10.72 -23.88 40.35
N ALA A 843 11.78 -24.12 41.11
CA ALA A 843 12.37 -25.46 41.24
C ALA A 843 12.04 -26.07 42.61
N ALA A 844 10.77 -26.14 42.99
CA ALA A 844 10.32 -26.93 44.15
C ALA A 844 9.03 -27.66 43.82
#